data_fd9c04d32317ed2b2f11e8d01aae3120
#
_entry.id   fd9c04d32317ed2b2f11e8d01aae3120
#
_cell.length_a   1.000
_cell.length_b   1.000
_cell.length_c   1.000
_cell.angle_alpha   90.00
_cell.angle_beta   90.00
_cell.angle_gamma   90.00
#
_symmetry.space_group_name_H-M   'P 1'
#
loop_
_entity.id
_entity.type
_entity.pdbx_description
1 polymer ?
#
loop_
_entity_poly.entity_id
_entity_poly.type
_entity_poly.pdbx_seq_one_letter_code
_entity_poly.pdbx_strand_id
1 'polypeptide(L)'
;MQTRHLTIAVAIALSAAASAHAATAADTGASTEAALSAQTLDTVSVIGQGETRQVQRITTVDKQVLPPGTSGQKILDRLPGVSVQSNDAFGANEESQTISLRGFDKSRLGYTLDGIPLGDNSYGNYNGLSIARAIIAENLAGAELSQGIGSLGVASTSNLGGTIQYFSMDPSTEFGGRASVTVGDNSQRRGYLRVDTGDINGFSAYVSGVHQDQDMWAAPYQNQTTRQFNAKAVWNVGDHRFGAFVATSRASQANYAYLSKDMLARGLGYDWNIYAPDWDRAVAAAYCAPGTYNKARCAFSGGVNSIDDAYYQSRALRDDNLYSVDADLRLGEQGRLKLLAYHHDNRGQGHWWAPGQPSYPGTDRMLPISIRSTNYTINRDGLTAALSWTVGIHELEAGLWYEQNDHNVSRNFYYISGPFLDDLYLKNPDRLLFNQDFDIRTRQFYVQDRMRFLDQRLTVDVGIKSPNTRMRATAQPGVETSIASGTLTAKKSVLPQVGLGFKLNANNELFASYAENIAAFVGGGSGGPLQVSPESFAASAGLEPEKSKSLEAGFRTFGEKYQASIAAYNVKFDNRLLSLNPCSSIEVGTRPECVTRFINVGSVKSHGAELTFILKPIDGLQWYNALSWNKTTYEDDYLSGGAVVPVAGKITVDTPQRMASSEISWNRDGFFASLRAKYTGKRYYTYTNDQSVPGVTTFDAGAGYDFGPGLGLRNVRVSLNATNLTNKRYAGQLSSFAPTDPKGTRYAIHASAPRQLFMTVAAEF
;
A
#
# COMPACT_ATOMS: atom_id res chain seq x y z
N MET A 1 17.67 25.94 8.48
CA MET A 1 16.94 26.63 7.39
C MET A 1 15.53 26.04 7.18
N GLN A 2 15.18 24.94 7.86
CA GLN A 2 13.93 24.17 7.68
C GLN A 2 12.69 24.73 8.39
N THR A 3 12.82 25.64 9.32
CA THR A 3 11.67 26.20 10.08
C THR A 3 10.97 27.40 9.41
N ARG A 4 11.55 27.99 8.37
CA ARG A 4 11.00 29.22 7.74
C ARG A 4 9.85 29.00 6.76
N HIS A 5 9.75 27.83 6.11
CA HIS A 5 8.70 27.59 5.11
C HIS A 5 7.34 27.22 5.75
N LEU A 6 7.34 26.52 6.88
CA LEU A 6 6.12 26.17 7.62
C LEU A 6 5.45 27.43 8.22
N THR A 7 6.24 28.38 8.67
CA THR A 7 5.76 29.65 9.26
C THR A 7 5.04 30.51 8.23
N ILE A 8 5.43 30.46 6.96
CA ILE A 8 4.80 31.24 5.87
C ILE A 8 3.47 30.61 5.46
N ALA A 9 3.35 29.29 5.37
CA ALA A 9 2.10 28.61 5.03
C ALA A 9 1.02 28.78 6.12
N VAL A 10 1.39 28.72 7.38
CA VAL A 10 0.49 28.96 8.53
C VAL A 10 0.09 30.44 8.60
N ALA A 11 0.99 31.38 8.29
CA ALA A 11 0.70 32.82 8.30
C ALA A 11 -0.26 33.24 7.16
N ILE A 12 -0.18 32.59 5.98
CA ILE A 12 -1.11 32.85 4.85
C ILE A 12 -2.51 32.30 5.18
N ALA A 13 -2.63 31.14 5.82
CA ALA A 13 -3.90 30.58 6.23
C ALA A 13 -4.58 31.43 7.33
N LEU A 14 -3.81 31.97 8.30
CA LEU A 14 -4.32 32.81 9.37
C LEU A 14 -4.67 34.23 8.91
N SER A 15 -3.99 34.79 7.90
CA SER A 15 -4.30 36.14 7.38
C SER A 15 -5.53 36.17 6.47
N ALA A 16 -5.89 35.04 5.81
CA ALA A 16 -7.14 34.93 5.05
C ALA A 16 -8.37 34.82 5.95
N ALA A 17 -8.24 34.34 7.18
CA ALA A 17 -9.33 34.18 8.13
C ALA A 17 -9.79 35.49 8.82
N ALA A 18 -8.95 36.54 8.80
CA ALA A 18 -9.27 37.80 9.50
C ALA A 18 -10.23 38.76 8.78
N SER A 19 -10.61 38.45 7.53
CA SER A 19 -11.41 39.38 6.67
C SER A 19 -12.87 38.96 6.44
N ALA A 20 -13.35 37.84 7.02
CA ALA A 20 -14.70 37.34 6.77
C ALA A 20 -15.61 37.48 8.01
N HIS A 21 -16.21 38.68 8.18
CA HIS A 21 -17.35 38.85 9.11
C HIS A 21 -18.61 39.22 8.34
N ALA A 22 -19.63 38.43 8.60
CA ALA A 22 -21.07 38.65 8.36
C ALA A 22 -21.67 38.29 6.99
N ALA A 23 -22.38 37.17 6.95
CA ALA A 23 -23.68 37.04 6.28
C ALA A 23 -24.41 35.78 6.80
N THR A 24 -25.70 35.94 7.07
CA THR A 24 -26.63 35.02 7.70
C THR A 24 -27.13 33.90 6.80
N ALA A 25 -27.46 32.75 7.39
CA ALA A 25 -27.89 31.50 6.81
C ALA A 25 -29.17 31.52 5.97
N ALA A 26 -29.20 30.72 4.92
CA ALA A 26 -30.40 30.12 4.32
C ALA A 26 -30.08 28.74 3.78
N ASP A 27 -30.88 27.77 4.20
CA ASP A 27 -30.82 26.34 3.95
C ASP A 27 -31.37 26.01 2.57
N THR A 28 -30.58 25.33 1.69
CA THR A 28 -31.10 24.52 0.57
C THR A 28 -30.03 23.56 0.00
N GLY A 29 -30.34 22.28 0.00
CA GLY A 29 -29.98 21.22 -0.92
C GLY A 29 -28.52 21.08 -1.41
N ALA A 30 -27.67 20.37 -0.67
CA ALA A 30 -26.31 20.03 -1.06
C ALA A 30 -26.27 18.79 -1.98
N SER A 31 -25.53 18.87 -3.08
CA SER A 31 -25.21 17.79 -4.00
C SER A 31 -24.27 16.73 -3.39
N THR A 32 -24.47 15.48 -3.75
CA THR A 32 -24.00 14.24 -3.08
C THR A 32 -22.49 13.99 -3.10
N GLU A 33 -21.66 14.79 -3.76
CA GLU A 33 -20.19 14.61 -3.80
C GLU A 33 -19.41 15.39 -2.73
N ALA A 34 -20.08 16.34 -2.05
CA ALA A 34 -19.45 17.20 -1.03
C ALA A 34 -19.35 16.60 0.36
N ALA A 35 -19.92 15.42 0.62
CA ALA A 35 -20.21 14.94 1.97
C ALA A 35 -19.55 13.60 2.32
N LEU A 36 -18.33 13.34 1.88
CA LEU A 36 -17.50 12.32 2.54
C LEU A 36 -16.73 12.95 3.71
N SER A 37 -17.42 13.71 4.54
CA SER A 37 -16.95 13.93 5.92
C SER A 37 -17.19 12.66 6.72
N ALA A 38 -16.32 12.35 7.66
CA ALA A 38 -16.36 11.12 8.46
C ALA A 38 -17.71 10.83 9.15
N GLN A 39 -18.59 11.80 9.31
CA GLN A 39 -19.90 11.65 9.96
C GLN A 39 -20.99 10.98 9.11
N THR A 40 -20.79 10.86 7.79
CA THR A 40 -21.80 10.28 6.87
C THR A 40 -21.46 8.89 6.36
N LEU A 41 -20.31 8.30 6.74
CA LEU A 41 -19.89 6.98 6.27
C LEU A 41 -20.79 5.82 6.72
N ASP A 42 -21.54 5.96 7.79
CA ASP A 42 -22.46 4.91 8.27
C ASP A 42 -23.64 4.65 7.31
N THR A 43 -23.93 5.59 6.41
CA THR A 43 -24.98 5.47 5.39
C THR A 43 -24.45 5.21 3.99
N VAL A 44 -23.11 5.17 3.80
CA VAL A 44 -22.50 5.02 2.48
C VAL A 44 -22.63 3.59 1.96
N SER A 45 -23.18 3.45 0.77
CA SER A 45 -23.25 2.17 0.08
C SER A 45 -21.85 1.63 -0.25
N VAL A 46 -21.59 0.35 0.03
CA VAL A 46 -20.36 -0.36 -0.38
C VAL A 46 -20.16 -0.30 -1.89
N ILE A 47 -21.24 -0.23 -2.67
CA ILE A 47 -21.26 -0.13 -4.13
C ILE A 47 -21.48 1.33 -4.51
N GLY A 48 -20.61 1.91 -5.34
CA GLY A 48 -20.71 3.31 -5.77
C GLY A 48 -21.92 3.59 -6.64
N GLN A 49 -23.01 4.03 -6.04
CA GLN A 49 -24.24 4.40 -6.75
C GLN A 49 -24.04 5.72 -7.51
N GLY A 50 -24.54 5.80 -8.76
CA GLY A 50 -24.42 6.99 -9.60
C GLY A 50 -23.05 7.21 -10.24
N GLU A 51 -22.08 6.34 -9.96
CA GLU A 51 -20.75 6.41 -10.57
C GLU A 51 -20.75 5.83 -11.99
N THR A 52 -20.01 6.45 -12.88
CA THR A 52 -19.86 5.99 -14.28
C THR A 52 -18.79 4.91 -14.45
N ARG A 53 -18.15 4.48 -13.35
CA ARG A 53 -17.10 3.47 -13.26
C ARG A 53 -17.33 2.52 -12.09
N GLN A 54 -16.56 1.45 -12.00
CA GLN A 54 -16.60 0.53 -10.86
C GLN A 54 -15.92 1.18 -9.64
N VAL A 55 -16.71 1.45 -8.62
CA VAL A 55 -16.27 2.00 -7.34
C VAL A 55 -16.76 1.11 -6.21
N GLN A 56 -15.87 0.81 -5.25
CA GLN A 56 -16.17 0.07 -4.03
C GLN A 56 -15.72 0.90 -2.83
N ARG A 57 -16.50 0.87 -1.74
CA ARG A 57 -16.20 1.62 -0.52
C ARG A 57 -16.13 0.69 0.68
N ILE A 58 -15.24 1.00 1.60
CA ILE A 58 -15.10 0.33 2.90
C ILE A 58 -15.31 1.37 3.98
N THR A 59 -16.06 0.98 5.00
CA THR A 59 -16.40 1.81 6.15
C THR A 59 -15.83 1.24 7.44
N THR A 60 -16.04 1.93 8.55
CA THR A 60 -15.63 1.48 9.89
C THR A 60 -16.26 0.16 10.30
N VAL A 61 -17.51 -0.12 9.89
CA VAL A 61 -18.23 -1.37 10.21
C VAL A 61 -17.52 -2.58 9.59
N ASP A 62 -16.95 -2.42 8.40
CA ASP A 62 -16.26 -3.49 7.68
C ASP A 62 -14.96 -3.97 8.35
N LYS A 63 -14.47 -3.24 9.36
CA LYS A 63 -13.26 -3.58 10.13
C LYS A 63 -13.51 -4.55 11.29
N GLN A 64 -14.75 -4.72 11.75
CA GLN A 64 -15.05 -5.44 13.00
C GLN A 64 -14.62 -6.90 13.03
N VAL A 65 -14.52 -7.56 11.88
CA VAL A 65 -14.04 -8.95 11.78
C VAL A 65 -12.53 -9.08 12.04
N LEU A 66 -11.78 -8.00 11.88
CA LEU A 66 -10.33 -7.96 11.99
C LEU A 66 -9.88 -7.33 13.31
N PRO A 67 -8.72 -7.74 13.87
CA PRO A 67 -8.22 -7.15 15.11
C PRO A 67 -7.86 -5.67 14.91
N PRO A 68 -8.00 -4.82 15.95
CA PRO A 68 -7.53 -3.44 15.94
C PRO A 68 -6.05 -3.35 15.54
N GLY A 69 -5.68 -2.32 14.78
CA GLY A 69 -4.33 -2.18 14.20
C GLY A 69 -4.17 -2.85 12.85
N THR A 70 -5.19 -3.53 12.32
CA THR A 70 -5.17 -4.03 10.94
C THR A 70 -5.03 -2.87 9.96
N SER A 71 -4.07 -2.98 9.03
CA SER A 71 -3.76 -1.92 8.06
C SER A 71 -4.95 -1.64 7.13
N GLY A 72 -5.10 -0.37 6.73
CA GLY A 72 -6.12 0.04 5.76
C GLY A 72 -6.04 -0.75 4.43
N GLN A 73 -4.85 -1.23 4.05
CA GLN A 73 -4.67 -2.04 2.86
C GLN A 73 -5.26 -3.44 3.02
N LYS A 74 -5.08 -4.10 4.17
CA LYS A 74 -5.60 -5.46 4.42
C LYS A 74 -7.13 -5.49 4.47
N ILE A 75 -7.76 -4.41 4.91
CA ILE A 75 -9.22 -4.30 4.94
C ILE A 75 -9.82 -4.41 3.53
N LEU A 76 -9.09 -3.97 2.48
CA LEU A 76 -9.53 -4.05 1.09
C LEU A 76 -9.62 -5.49 0.54
N ASP A 77 -9.01 -6.47 1.20
CA ASP A 77 -8.96 -7.87 0.70
C ASP A 77 -10.35 -8.53 0.54
N ARG A 78 -11.39 -7.99 1.18
CA ARG A 78 -12.77 -8.46 0.98
C ARG A 78 -13.35 -8.09 -0.39
N LEU A 79 -12.82 -7.05 -1.06
CA LEU A 79 -13.39 -6.50 -2.29
C LEU A 79 -13.13 -7.42 -3.51
N PRO A 80 -14.00 -7.40 -4.53
CA PRO A 80 -13.80 -8.20 -5.73
C PRO A 80 -12.54 -7.74 -6.48
N GLY A 81 -11.83 -8.67 -7.09
CA GLY A 81 -10.62 -8.40 -7.86
C GLY A 81 -9.38 -8.01 -7.03
N VAL A 82 -9.53 -7.85 -5.72
CA VAL A 82 -8.45 -7.48 -4.80
C VAL A 82 -7.85 -8.71 -4.14
N SER A 83 -6.51 -8.80 -4.16
CA SER A 83 -5.73 -9.80 -3.43
C SER A 83 -4.71 -9.07 -2.55
N VAL A 84 -4.94 -9.08 -1.24
CA VAL A 84 -3.94 -8.62 -0.27
C VAL A 84 -3.26 -9.83 0.34
N GLN A 85 -1.95 -9.83 0.27
CA GLN A 85 -1.10 -10.90 0.77
C GLN A 85 -0.28 -10.37 1.94
N SER A 86 -0.14 -11.16 2.99
CA SER A 86 0.55 -10.78 4.21
C SER A 86 1.06 -11.99 4.96
N ASN A 87 2.20 -11.84 5.62
CA ASN A 87 2.78 -12.84 6.51
C ASN A 87 2.37 -12.65 7.97
N ASP A 88 1.80 -11.49 8.31
CA ASP A 88 1.31 -11.18 9.65
C ASP A 88 -0.21 -11.01 9.67
N ALA A 89 -0.82 -11.11 10.85
CA ALA A 89 -2.26 -11.02 11.03
C ALA A 89 -2.83 -9.63 10.70
N PHE A 90 -2.03 -8.57 10.86
CA PHE A 90 -2.47 -7.18 10.70
C PHE A 90 -2.23 -6.63 9.29
N GLY A 91 -1.36 -7.28 8.47
CA GLY A 91 -0.88 -6.72 7.22
C GLY A 91 -0.17 -5.38 7.44
N ALA A 92 0.62 -5.29 8.50
CA ALA A 92 1.31 -4.08 8.90
C ALA A 92 2.82 -4.15 8.74
N ASN A 93 3.39 -5.35 8.55
CA ASN A 93 4.80 -5.50 8.20
C ASN A 93 4.98 -5.16 6.71
N GLU A 94 5.69 -4.07 6.44
CA GLU A 94 5.79 -3.47 5.11
C GLU A 94 6.48 -4.37 4.07
N GLU A 95 7.51 -5.10 4.49
CA GLU A 95 8.27 -5.99 3.59
C GLU A 95 7.54 -7.30 3.29
N SER A 96 6.57 -7.66 4.13
CA SER A 96 5.80 -8.90 3.99
C SER A 96 4.33 -8.65 3.66
N GLN A 97 4.01 -7.51 3.07
CA GLN A 97 2.68 -7.17 2.59
C GLN A 97 2.71 -6.71 1.13
N THR A 98 1.73 -7.17 0.36
CA THR A 98 1.49 -6.67 -1.00
C THR A 98 0.00 -6.66 -1.32
N ILE A 99 -0.38 -5.87 -2.32
CA ILE A 99 -1.73 -5.85 -2.89
C ILE A 99 -1.64 -5.96 -4.40
N SER A 100 -2.56 -6.68 -4.99
CA SER A 100 -2.78 -6.66 -6.43
C SER A 100 -4.27 -6.50 -6.75
N LEU A 101 -4.54 -5.86 -7.88
CA LEU A 101 -5.87 -5.57 -8.39
C LEU A 101 -5.92 -5.90 -9.88
N ARG A 102 -6.80 -6.84 -10.30
CA ARG A 102 -6.95 -7.25 -11.71
C ARG A 102 -5.63 -7.63 -12.39
N GLY A 103 -4.64 -8.14 -11.64
CA GLY A 103 -3.30 -8.48 -12.13
C GLY A 103 -2.30 -7.33 -12.14
N PHE A 104 -2.66 -6.15 -11.67
CA PHE A 104 -1.74 -5.05 -11.40
C PHE A 104 -1.23 -5.14 -9.96
N ASP A 105 0.07 -5.15 -9.79
CA ASP A 105 0.71 -5.13 -8.47
C ASP A 105 0.67 -3.73 -7.83
N LYS A 106 1.06 -3.66 -6.55
CA LYS A 106 1.02 -2.44 -5.74
C LYS A 106 1.73 -1.23 -6.37
N SER A 107 2.78 -1.44 -7.17
CA SER A 107 3.53 -0.35 -7.80
C SER A 107 2.77 0.32 -8.96
N ARG A 108 1.68 -0.29 -9.41
CA ARG A 108 0.84 0.16 -10.53
C ARG A 108 -0.52 0.70 -10.10
N LEU A 109 -0.71 0.93 -8.80
CA LEU A 109 -1.92 1.50 -8.19
C LEU A 109 -1.62 2.89 -7.62
N GLY A 110 -2.61 3.78 -7.66
CA GLY A 110 -2.53 5.09 -7.04
C GLY A 110 -3.07 5.08 -5.61
N TYR A 111 -2.38 5.78 -4.69
CA TYR A 111 -2.76 5.82 -3.28
C TYR A 111 -2.78 7.25 -2.75
N THR A 112 -3.86 7.62 -2.04
CA THR A 112 -3.93 8.90 -1.32
C THR A 112 -4.50 8.71 0.08
N LEU A 113 -4.14 9.61 1.00
CA LEU A 113 -4.80 9.81 2.29
C LEU A 113 -5.30 11.26 2.35
N ASP A 114 -6.62 11.46 2.44
CA ASP A 114 -7.25 12.80 2.39
C ASP A 114 -6.76 13.65 1.20
N GLY A 115 -6.50 13.02 0.05
CA GLY A 115 -5.97 13.66 -1.14
C GLY A 115 -4.43 13.77 -1.19
N ILE A 116 -3.72 13.54 -0.09
CA ILE A 116 -2.25 13.51 -0.05
C ILE A 116 -1.77 12.26 -0.79
N PRO A 117 -0.98 12.38 -1.88
CA PRO A 117 -0.42 11.22 -2.56
C PRO A 117 0.57 10.46 -1.66
N LEU A 118 0.35 9.15 -1.53
CA LEU A 118 1.23 8.29 -0.73
C LEU A 118 2.36 7.67 -1.55
N GLY A 119 2.24 7.67 -2.88
CA GLY A 119 3.14 6.94 -3.77
C GLY A 119 2.86 5.45 -3.75
N ASP A 120 3.80 4.63 -4.18
CA ASP A 120 3.69 3.19 -4.05
C ASP A 120 4.21 2.68 -2.70
N ASN A 121 3.71 1.53 -2.27
CA ASN A 121 4.02 0.93 -0.97
C ASN A 121 5.10 -0.15 -1.06
N SER A 122 5.93 -0.18 -2.11
CA SER A 122 6.95 -1.21 -2.22
C SER A 122 8.19 -0.88 -1.39
N TYR A 123 8.80 -1.89 -0.79
CA TYR A 123 10.06 -1.71 -0.05
C TYR A 123 11.19 -1.17 -0.93
N GLY A 124 11.26 -1.53 -2.16
CA GLY A 124 12.27 -1.03 -3.09
C GLY A 124 11.96 0.36 -3.65
N ASN A 125 10.77 0.88 -3.42
CA ASN A 125 10.36 2.20 -3.87
C ASN A 125 10.27 3.17 -2.69
N TYR A 126 11.14 4.12 -2.66
CA TYR A 126 11.26 5.10 -1.59
C TYR A 126 10.48 6.39 -1.88
N ASN A 127 9.61 6.37 -2.88
CA ASN A 127 8.71 7.50 -3.19
C ASN A 127 7.35 7.36 -2.52
N GLY A 128 7.15 6.28 -1.74
CA GLY A 128 5.88 5.97 -1.12
C GLY A 128 5.92 5.96 0.40
N LEU A 129 4.76 6.24 0.98
CA LEU A 129 4.46 6.10 2.39
C LEU A 129 3.36 5.04 2.53
N SER A 130 3.64 3.96 3.24
CA SER A 130 2.64 2.93 3.53
C SER A 130 1.48 3.50 4.34
N ILE A 131 0.24 3.13 4.02
CA ILE A 131 -0.93 3.55 4.81
C ILE A 131 -0.83 3.11 6.28
N ALA A 132 -0.15 1.99 6.58
CA ALA A 132 0.07 1.52 7.94
C ALA A 132 1.00 2.45 8.76
N ARG A 133 1.78 3.32 8.09
CA ARG A 133 2.63 4.34 8.70
C ARG A 133 2.07 5.76 8.58
N ALA A 134 1.23 6.00 7.56
CA ALA A 134 0.64 7.32 7.32
C ALA A 134 -0.44 7.70 8.34
N ILE A 135 -1.13 6.72 8.92
CA ILE A 135 -2.22 6.95 9.88
C ILE A 135 -2.35 5.77 10.85
N ILE A 136 -2.72 6.05 12.08
CA ILE A 136 -3.15 5.05 13.05
C ILE A 136 -4.44 4.38 12.53
N ALA A 137 -4.48 3.05 12.46
CA ALA A 137 -5.57 2.30 11.84
C ALA A 137 -6.96 2.61 12.44
N GLU A 138 -7.02 2.93 13.74
CA GLU A 138 -8.23 3.32 14.45
C GLU A 138 -8.77 4.69 14.00
N ASN A 139 -7.92 5.58 13.47
CA ASN A 139 -8.30 6.89 12.95
C ASN A 139 -8.71 6.86 11.47
N LEU A 140 -8.64 5.71 10.80
CA LEU A 140 -9.07 5.57 9.43
C LEU A 140 -10.60 5.45 9.36
N ALA A 141 -11.26 6.39 8.69
CA ALA A 141 -12.71 6.39 8.49
C ALA A 141 -13.15 5.35 7.46
N GLY A 142 -12.38 5.22 6.38
CA GLY A 142 -12.69 4.28 5.31
C GLY A 142 -11.74 4.38 4.14
N ALA A 143 -12.10 3.70 3.06
CA ALA A 143 -11.38 3.74 1.80
C ALA A 143 -12.33 3.63 0.61
N GLU A 144 -11.98 4.28 -0.49
CA GLU A 144 -12.63 4.14 -1.78
C GLU A 144 -11.64 3.52 -2.78
N LEU A 145 -12.05 2.45 -3.43
CA LEU A 145 -11.33 1.79 -4.51
C LEU A 145 -12.05 2.07 -5.83
N SER A 146 -11.39 2.78 -6.73
CA SER A 146 -11.82 2.94 -8.13
C SER A 146 -11.00 1.99 -9.00
N GLN A 147 -11.64 0.90 -9.43
CA GLN A 147 -10.97 -0.22 -10.10
C GLN A 147 -10.69 0.10 -11.57
N GLY A 148 -9.54 -0.33 -12.09
CA GLY A 148 -9.17 -0.27 -13.50
C GLY A 148 -8.98 1.16 -14.04
N ILE A 149 -10.07 1.89 -14.17
CA ILE A 149 -10.11 3.26 -14.72
C ILE A 149 -9.40 4.25 -13.77
N GLY A 150 -9.60 4.09 -12.47
CA GLY A 150 -9.16 5.06 -11.48
C GLY A 150 -10.00 6.33 -11.46
N SER A 151 -9.71 7.23 -10.55
CA SER A 151 -10.33 8.56 -10.47
C SER A 151 -9.42 9.61 -11.13
N LEU A 152 -9.98 10.44 -12.02
CA LEU A 152 -9.21 11.36 -12.86
C LEU A 152 -8.43 12.39 -12.04
N GLY A 153 -9.06 12.98 -11.02
CA GLY A 153 -8.48 14.02 -10.16
C GLY A 153 -7.48 13.54 -9.13
N VAL A 154 -7.29 12.22 -8.96
CA VAL A 154 -6.36 11.70 -7.97
C VAL A 154 -4.92 12.03 -8.31
N ALA A 155 -4.21 12.65 -7.37
CA ALA A 155 -2.77 12.88 -7.44
C ALA A 155 -2.02 11.57 -7.28
N SER A 156 -1.47 11.03 -8.35
CA SER A 156 -0.74 9.76 -8.35
C SER A 156 0.24 9.69 -9.51
N THR A 157 1.45 9.20 -9.23
CA THR A 157 2.47 8.91 -10.25
C THR A 157 2.24 7.59 -10.97
N SER A 158 1.33 6.74 -10.46
CA SER A 158 1.01 5.44 -11.07
C SER A 158 -0.43 5.07 -10.74
N ASN A 159 -1.26 4.83 -11.73
CA ASN A 159 -2.64 4.38 -11.56
C ASN A 159 -3.12 3.47 -12.70
N LEU A 160 -2.22 2.63 -13.22
CA LEU A 160 -2.50 1.72 -14.35
C LEU A 160 -3.65 0.74 -14.04
N GLY A 161 -3.74 0.28 -12.80
CA GLY A 161 -4.73 -0.69 -12.32
C GLY A 161 -5.90 -0.07 -11.53
N GLY A 162 -5.84 1.25 -11.25
CA GLY A 162 -6.85 1.94 -10.46
C GLY A 162 -6.29 2.78 -9.33
N THR A 163 -7.19 3.38 -8.54
CA THR A 163 -6.84 4.25 -7.41
C THR A 163 -7.50 3.82 -6.11
N ILE A 164 -6.77 3.96 -5.01
CA ILE A 164 -7.22 3.72 -3.65
C ILE A 164 -7.10 5.03 -2.89
N GLN A 165 -8.22 5.54 -2.40
CA GLN A 165 -8.29 6.76 -1.61
C GLN A 165 -8.67 6.38 -0.19
N TYR A 166 -7.83 6.71 0.77
CA TYR A 166 -8.09 6.54 2.19
C TYR A 166 -8.55 7.84 2.80
N PHE A 167 -9.43 7.74 3.80
CA PHE A 167 -9.99 8.90 4.50
C PHE A 167 -9.74 8.76 5.99
N SER A 168 -9.24 9.84 6.61
CA SER A 168 -9.09 9.91 8.06
C SER A 168 -10.41 10.35 8.70
N MET A 169 -10.64 9.92 9.94
CA MET A 169 -11.76 10.41 10.74
C MET A 169 -11.57 11.88 11.06
N ASP A 170 -12.64 12.67 10.95
CA ASP A 170 -12.69 14.03 11.50
C ASP A 170 -12.73 14.00 13.04
N PRO A 171 -12.36 15.10 13.71
CA PRO A 171 -12.59 15.28 15.13
C PRO A 171 -14.08 15.16 15.48
N SER A 172 -14.37 14.58 16.65
CA SER A 172 -15.74 14.56 17.19
C SER A 172 -16.24 15.98 17.48
N THR A 173 -17.53 16.21 17.24
CA THR A 173 -18.22 17.44 17.68
C THR A 173 -18.54 17.45 19.17
N GLU A 174 -18.42 16.32 19.86
CA GLU A 174 -18.57 16.21 21.30
C GLU A 174 -17.20 16.02 21.96
N PHE A 175 -16.96 16.72 23.08
CA PHE A 175 -15.77 16.46 23.90
C PHE A 175 -15.76 15.03 24.40
N GLY A 176 -14.64 14.35 24.33
CA GLY A 176 -14.51 12.98 24.80
C GLY A 176 -13.27 12.30 24.29
N GLY A 177 -13.28 10.97 24.34
CA GLY A 177 -12.14 10.21 23.87
C GLY A 177 -12.43 8.73 23.75
N ARG A 178 -11.43 8.03 23.21
CA ARG A 178 -11.44 6.57 23.02
C ARG A 178 -10.11 5.99 23.48
N ALA A 179 -10.18 4.93 24.28
CA ALA A 179 -9.00 4.18 24.69
C ALA A 179 -9.22 2.70 24.38
N SER A 180 -8.18 1.98 23.97
CA SER A 180 -8.27 0.53 23.82
C SER A 180 -6.96 -0.16 24.15
N VAL A 181 -7.08 -1.39 24.66
CA VAL A 181 -5.96 -2.31 24.88
C VAL A 181 -6.30 -3.62 24.16
N THR A 182 -5.38 -4.07 23.31
CA THR A 182 -5.45 -5.36 22.63
C THR A 182 -4.29 -6.24 23.08
N VAL A 183 -4.59 -7.48 23.43
CA VAL A 183 -3.60 -8.53 23.70
C VAL A 183 -3.89 -9.74 22.82
N GLY A 184 -2.87 -10.51 22.49
CA GLY A 184 -3.06 -11.67 21.62
C GLY A 184 -1.84 -12.59 21.55
N ASP A 185 -1.91 -13.56 20.65
CA ASP A 185 -0.82 -14.47 20.37
C ASP A 185 0.47 -13.74 19.98
N ASN A 186 1.61 -14.41 20.16
CA ASN A 186 2.96 -13.85 19.92
C ASN A 186 3.24 -12.60 20.76
N SER A 187 2.88 -12.64 22.03
CA SER A 187 3.11 -11.55 22.99
C SER A 187 2.51 -10.20 22.53
N GLN A 188 1.53 -10.24 21.63
CA GLN A 188 0.91 -9.03 21.08
C GLN A 188 0.35 -8.14 22.18
N ARG A 189 0.77 -6.88 22.18
CA ARG A 189 0.26 -5.81 23.05
C ARG A 189 0.11 -4.55 22.22
N ARG A 190 -1.09 -3.98 22.25
CA ARG A 190 -1.39 -2.71 21.57
C ARG A 190 -2.20 -1.82 22.50
N GLY A 191 -1.72 -0.61 22.76
CA GLY A 191 -2.45 0.43 23.48
C GLY A 191 -2.73 1.61 22.55
N TYR A 192 -3.97 2.06 22.49
CA TYR A 192 -4.42 3.23 21.72
C TYR A 192 -5.17 4.20 22.62
N LEU A 193 -4.94 5.50 22.42
CA LEU A 193 -5.67 6.59 23.07
C LEU A 193 -5.94 7.71 22.05
N ARG A 194 -7.15 8.24 22.06
CA ARG A 194 -7.56 9.45 21.34
C ARG A 194 -8.39 10.34 22.27
N VAL A 195 -8.17 11.64 22.18
CA VAL A 195 -8.96 12.68 22.86
C VAL A 195 -9.39 13.71 21.84
N ASP A 196 -10.68 14.04 21.85
CA ASP A 196 -11.35 15.01 20.99
C ASP A 196 -11.78 16.23 21.80
N THR A 197 -11.62 17.44 21.26
CA THR A 197 -12.00 18.70 21.93
C THR A 197 -13.50 18.97 21.96
N GLY A 198 -14.29 18.28 21.11
CA GLY A 198 -15.62 18.73 20.76
C GLY A 198 -15.58 19.95 19.84
N ASP A 199 -16.77 20.44 19.46
CA ASP A 199 -16.92 21.67 18.69
C ASP A 199 -16.81 22.90 19.58
N ILE A 200 -15.97 23.84 19.24
CA ILE A 200 -15.77 25.13 19.91
C ILE A 200 -15.90 26.22 18.83
N ASN A 201 -17.10 26.70 18.59
CA ASN A 201 -17.39 27.73 17.58
C ASN A 201 -16.91 27.33 16.15
N GLY A 202 -17.25 26.12 15.74
CA GLY A 202 -16.87 25.56 14.44
C GLY A 202 -15.47 24.93 14.40
N PHE A 203 -14.67 25.08 15.46
CA PHE A 203 -13.36 24.43 15.58
C PHE A 203 -13.48 23.13 16.36
N SER A 204 -12.92 22.05 15.82
CA SER A 204 -12.74 20.78 16.52
C SER A 204 -11.38 20.17 16.21
N ALA A 205 -10.80 19.46 17.16
CA ALA A 205 -9.51 18.82 17.01
C ALA A 205 -9.44 17.51 17.80
N TYR A 206 -8.54 16.61 17.34
CA TYR A 206 -8.15 15.47 18.16
C TYR A 206 -6.64 15.31 18.19
N VAL A 207 -6.18 14.63 19.24
CA VAL A 207 -4.87 14.05 19.35
C VAL A 207 -4.99 12.57 19.67
N SER A 208 -4.11 11.73 19.11
CA SER A 208 -4.13 10.30 19.37
C SER A 208 -2.72 9.69 19.31
N GLY A 209 -2.53 8.63 20.06
CA GLY A 209 -1.29 7.88 20.09
C GLY A 209 -1.53 6.37 20.14
N VAL A 210 -0.58 5.61 19.60
CA VAL A 210 -0.58 4.16 19.66
C VAL A 210 0.83 3.64 19.91
N HIS A 211 0.91 2.61 20.72
CA HIS A 211 2.09 1.77 20.87
C HIS A 211 1.69 0.31 20.66
N GLN A 212 2.39 -0.37 19.78
CA GLN A 212 2.23 -1.78 19.51
C GLN A 212 3.57 -2.48 19.60
N ASP A 213 3.58 -3.62 20.25
CA ASP A 213 4.71 -4.51 20.37
C ASP A 213 4.25 -5.95 20.20
N GLN A 214 5.02 -6.76 19.46
CA GLN A 214 4.73 -8.17 19.25
C GLN A 214 5.97 -8.93 18.83
N ASP A 215 6.01 -10.21 19.15
CA ASP A 215 7.00 -11.14 18.63
C ASP A 215 6.62 -11.61 17.22
N MET A 216 7.61 -11.95 16.41
CA MET A 216 7.34 -12.65 15.16
C MET A 216 6.85 -14.07 15.45
N TRP A 217 5.76 -14.47 14.78
CA TRP A 217 5.25 -15.84 14.93
C TRP A 217 6.24 -16.90 14.43
N ALA A 218 7.12 -16.54 13.50
CA ALA A 218 8.13 -17.43 12.92
C ALA A 218 9.46 -17.41 13.69
N ALA A 219 9.71 -16.37 14.49
CA ALA A 219 10.96 -16.18 15.23
C ALA A 219 10.64 -15.38 16.52
N PRO A 220 10.15 -16.03 17.57
CA PRO A 220 9.58 -15.34 18.74
C PRO A 220 10.57 -14.53 19.58
N TYR A 221 11.87 -14.62 19.32
CA TYR A 221 12.90 -13.75 19.92
C TYR A 221 13.19 -12.48 19.08
N GLN A 222 12.51 -12.29 17.94
CA GLN A 222 12.57 -11.08 17.13
C GLN A 222 11.26 -10.33 17.27
N ASN A 223 11.33 -9.14 17.83
CA ASN A 223 10.16 -8.30 18.05
C ASN A 223 9.89 -7.35 16.86
N GLN A 224 8.66 -6.86 16.82
CA GLN A 224 8.19 -5.82 15.92
C GLN A 224 7.52 -4.74 16.76
N THR A 225 8.03 -3.51 16.67
CA THR A 225 7.51 -2.38 17.43
C THR A 225 7.04 -1.29 16.50
N THR A 226 5.87 -0.71 16.79
CA THR A 226 5.34 0.46 16.10
C THR A 226 4.84 1.48 17.10
N ARG A 227 5.23 2.75 16.92
CA ARG A 227 4.75 3.91 17.69
C ARG A 227 4.27 4.96 16.72
N GLN A 228 3.05 5.43 16.92
CA GLN A 228 2.48 6.47 16.06
C GLN A 228 1.77 7.52 16.89
N PHE A 229 1.76 8.73 16.34
CA PHE A 229 0.98 9.85 16.83
C PHE A 229 0.25 10.49 15.66
N ASN A 230 -1.04 10.82 15.84
CA ASN A 230 -1.80 11.63 14.90
C ASN A 230 -2.47 12.80 15.63
N ALA A 231 -2.57 13.92 14.95
CA ALA A 231 -3.44 15.05 15.34
C ALA A 231 -4.15 15.56 14.09
N LYS A 232 -5.42 15.91 14.24
CA LYS A 232 -6.22 16.55 13.18
C LYS A 232 -7.02 17.69 13.80
N ALA A 233 -7.06 18.81 13.09
CA ALA A 233 -7.91 19.93 13.42
C ALA A 233 -8.80 20.28 12.22
N VAL A 234 -10.03 20.66 12.46
CA VAL A 234 -11.00 21.13 11.47
C VAL A 234 -11.64 22.40 11.99
N TRP A 235 -11.73 23.39 11.14
CA TRP A 235 -12.39 24.64 11.44
C TRP A 235 -13.40 24.99 10.33
N ASN A 236 -14.66 24.99 10.67
CA ASN A 236 -15.77 25.35 9.80
C ASN A 236 -16.17 26.82 10.07
N VAL A 237 -16.11 27.66 9.05
CA VAL A 237 -16.45 29.08 9.11
C VAL A 237 -17.43 29.39 7.99
N GLY A 238 -18.72 29.50 8.34
CA GLY A 238 -19.78 29.56 7.33
C GLY A 238 -19.71 28.30 6.44
N ASP A 239 -19.65 28.52 5.14
CA ASP A 239 -19.57 27.45 4.13
C ASP A 239 -18.13 27.01 3.81
N HIS A 240 -17.14 27.53 4.52
CA HIS A 240 -15.73 27.22 4.32
C HIS A 240 -15.26 26.23 5.38
N ARG A 241 -14.38 25.31 4.97
CA ARG A 241 -13.71 24.36 5.87
C ARG A 241 -12.19 24.48 5.71
N PHE A 242 -11.50 24.51 6.84
CA PHE A 242 -10.05 24.46 6.93
C PHE A 242 -9.66 23.22 7.72
N GLY A 243 -8.61 22.53 7.25
CA GLY A 243 -8.09 21.33 7.88
C GLY A 243 -6.59 21.42 8.14
N ALA A 244 -6.13 20.72 9.17
CA ALA A 244 -4.73 20.47 9.41
C ALA A 244 -4.55 19.03 9.93
N PHE A 245 -3.54 18.32 9.44
CA PHE A 245 -3.25 16.95 9.85
C PHE A 245 -1.77 16.77 10.10
N VAL A 246 -1.44 16.02 11.15
CA VAL A 246 -0.09 15.64 11.54
C VAL A 246 -0.08 14.14 11.82
N ALA A 247 0.87 13.44 11.24
CA ALA A 247 1.16 12.04 11.57
C ALA A 247 2.66 11.85 11.76
N THR A 248 3.04 11.16 12.83
CA THR A 248 4.40 10.65 13.01
C THR A 248 4.34 9.15 13.21
N SER A 249 5.30 8.43 12.66
CA SER A 249 5.40 6.97 12.79
C SER A 249 6.85 6.56 12.96
N ARG A 250 7.08 5.65 13.90
CA ARG A 250 8.37 4.97 14.09
C ARG A 250 8.12 3.48 14.15
N ALA A 251 8.72 2.75 13.23
CA ALA A 251 8.58 1.31 13.11
C ALA A 251 9.95 0.62 13.10
N SER A 252 10.04 -0.46 13.86
CA SER A 252 11.15 -1.40 13.85
C SER A 252 10.56 -2.78 13.61
N GLN A 253 10.79 -3.35 12.43
CA GLN A 253 10.14 -4.58 11.99
C GLN A 253 11.18 -5.59 11.52
N ALA A 254 11.24 -6.73 12.19
CA ALA A 254 12.00 -7.87 11.68
C ALA A 254 11.30 -8.49 10.46
N ASN A 255 12.07 -8.97 9.49
CA ASN A 255 11.55 -9.48 8.23
C ASN A 255 11.44 -10.99 8.24
N TYR A 256 10.41 -11.50 7.58
CA TYR A 256 10.22 -12.93 7.37
C TYR A 256 11.18 -13.44 6.28
N ALA A 257 11.72 -14.65 6.44
CA ALA A 257 12.57 -15.26 5.43
C ALA A 257 11.77 -15.67 4.19
N TYR A 258 12.45 -15.60 3.05
CA TYR A 258 11.97 -16.21 1.81
C TYR A 258 12.25 -17.71 1.83
N LEU A 259 11.26 -18.50 1.44
CA LEU A 259 11.35 -19.95 1.32
C LEU A 259 11.32 -20.38 -0.15
N SER A 260 11.96 -21.49 -0.45
CA SER A 260 11.82 -22.17 -1.72
C SER A 260 10.97 -23.44 -1.58
N LYS A 261 10.42 -23.96 -2.66
CA LYS A 261 9.74 -25.26 -2.64
C LYS A 261 10.69 -26.40 -2.26
N ASP A 262 11.94 -26.32 -2.67
CA ASP A 262 12.97 -27.28 -2.32
C ASP A 262 13.23 -27.29 -0.80
N MET A 263 13.33 -26.11 -0.16
CA MET A 263 13.41 -26.02 1.31
C MET A 263 12.21 -26.69 1.97
N LEU A 264 11.00 -26.37 1.53
CA LEU A 264 9.79 -26.96 2.09
C LEU A 264 9.74 -28.49 1.89
N ALA A 265 10.18 -29.00 0.74
CA ALA A 265 10.22 -30.43 0.46
C ALA A 265 11.25 -31.18 1.32
N ARG A 266 12.36 -30.52 1.70
CA ARG A 266 13.38 -31.06 2.61
C ARG A 266 13.00 -30.95 4.08
N GLY A 267 11.81 -30.40 4.40
CA GLY A 267 11.38 -30.15 5.77
C GLY A 267 12.16 -29.04 6.45
N LEU A 268 12.82 -28.18 5.69
CA LEU A 268 13.51 -27.01 6.22
C LEU A 268 12.47 -25.96 6.55
N GLY A 269 12.49 -25.55 7.76
CA GLY A 269 11.44 -24.72 8.29
C GLY A 269 10.52 -25.55 9.21
N TYR A 270 10.13 -24.94 10.28
CA TYR A 270 9.24 -25.52 11.25
C TYR A 270 7.79 -25.25 10.80
N ASP A 271 7.09 -26.27 10.36
CA ASP A 271 5.66 -26.18 10.04
C ASP A 271 5.25 -25.05 9.07
N TRP A 272 5.97 -24.83 7.97
CA TRP A 272 5.90 -23.64 7.14
C TRP A 272 6.48 -22.39 7.84
N ASN A 273 7.02 -22.59 8.98
CA ASN A 273 7.76 -21.62 9.70
C ASN A 273 9.18 -21.54 9.16
N ILE A 274 9.79 -20.40 9.30
CA ILE A 274 11.22 -20.29 9.23
C ILE A 274 11.78 -21.10 10.37
N TYR A 275 12.78 -21.95 10.13
CA TYR A 275 13.58 -22.50 11.20
C TYR A 275 14.20 -21.35 12.02
N ALA A 276 14.35 -21.55 13.30
CA ALA A 276 15.00 -20.58 14.17
C ALA A 276 16.36 -20.21 13.61
N PRO A 277 16.70 -18.91 13.41
CA PRO A 277 18.03 -18.51 12.99
C PRO A 277 19.07 -19.06 13.95
N ASP A 278 20.10 -19.64 13.36
CA ASP A 278 21.23 -20.25 14.06
C ASP A 278 22.50 -19.57 13.59
N TRP A 279 23.17 -18.88 14.50
CA TRP A 279 24.35 -18.11 14.16
C TRP A 279 25.51 -18.97 13.69
N ASP A 280 25.79 -20.08 14.36
CA ASP A 280 26.90 -20.95 14.02
C ASP A 280 26.71 -21.61 12.66
N ARG A 281 25.48 -22.02 12.37
CA ARG A 281 25.07 -22.54 11.06
C ARG A 281 25.19 -21.47 9.98
N ALA A 282 24.75 -20.23 10.25
CA ALA A 282 24.85 -19.12 9.30
C ALA A 282 26.30 -18.77 9.00
N VAL A 283 27.18 -18.76 10.01
CA VAL A 283 28.62 -18.52 9.84
C VAL A 283 29.27 -19.66 9.04
N ALA A 284 28.97 -20.91 9.37
CA ALA A 284 29.50 -22.08 8.65
C ALA A 284 29.09 -22.07 7.17
N ALA A 285 27.81 -21.77 6.88
CA ALA A 285 27.30 -21.62 5.51
C ALA A 285 27.94 -20.45 4.79
N ALA A 286 28.19 -19.32 5.47
CA ALA A 286 28.80 -18.14 4.87
C ALA A 286 30.25 -18.37 4.43
N TYR A 287 31.00 -19.29 5.07
CA TYR A 287 32.31 -19.70 4.56
C TYR A 287 32.25 -20.42 3.21
N CYS A 288 31.08 -20.91 2.77
CA CYS A 288 30.86 -21.51 1.48
C CYS A 288 30.73 -20.49 0.34
N ALA A 289 30.58 -19.19 0.66
CA ALA A 289 30.41 -18.16 -0.35
C ALA A 289 31.63 -18.06 -1.29
N PRO A 290 31.43 -17.79 -2.59
CA PRO A 290 32.53 -17.55 -3.52
C PRO A 290 33.44 -16.41 -3.05
N GLY A 291 34.75 -16.61 -3.19
CA GLY A 291 35.73 -15.61 -2.76
C GLY A 291 35.99 -15.53 -1.25
N THR A 292 35.33 -16.34 -0.43
CA THR A 292 35.54 -16.36 1.02
C THR A 292 36.88 -16.98 1.37
N TYR A 293 37.61 -16.34 2.28
CA TYR A 293 38.82 -16.87 2.89
C TYR A 293 38.50 -18.08 3.79
N ASN A 294 39.36 -19.09 3.80
CA ASN A 294 39.23 -20.27 4.65
C ASN A 294 38.02 -21.16 4.35
N LYS A 295 37.92 -21.63 3.09
CA LYS A 295 36.88 -22.56 2.65
C LYS A 295 36.86 -23.91 3.41
N ALA A 296 37.91 -24.26 4.13
CA ALA A 296 37.92 -25.44 4.97
C ALA A 296 36.89 -25.40 6.12
N ARG A 297 36.38 -24.20 6.46
CA ARG A 297 35.29 -24.01 7.45
C ARG A 297 33.88 -24.03 6.83
N CYS A 298 33.78 -24.17 5.51
CA CYS A 298 32.51 -24.29 4.81
C CYS A 298 31.78 -25.56 5.24
N ALA A 299 30.59 -25.40 5.81
CA ALA A 299 29.74 -26.53 6.17
C ALA A 299 28.25 -26.14 6.05
N PHE A 300 27.46 -27.09 5.58
CA PHE A 300 26.00 -27.03 5.62
C PHE A 300 25.49 -28.07 6.62
N SER A 301 24.56 -27.69 7.49
CA SER A 301 23.99 -28.54 8.52
C SER A 301 22.51 -28.25 8.75
N GLY A 302 21.80 -29.13 9.47
CA GLY A 302 20.38 -28.90 9.82
C GLY A 302 19.43 -28.85 8.64
N GLY A 303 19.73 -29.60 7.56
CA GLY A 303 18.92 -29.58 6.33
C GLY A 303 19.27 -28.45 5.33
N VAL A 304 20.13 -27.50 5.72
CA VAL A 304 20.65 -26.44 4.87
C VAL A 304 21.60 -27.03 3.82
N ASN A 305 21.43 -26.65 2.55
CA ASN A 305 22.31 -27.07 1.45
C ASN A 305 22.80 -25.91 0.59
N SER A 306 22.44 -24.67 0.94
CA SER A 306 22.91 -23.44 0.30
C SER A 306 23.09 -22.34 1.34
N ILE A 307 23.76 -21.26 0.94
CA ILE A 307 23.92 -20.07 1.79
C ILE A 307 22.56 -19.42 2.07
N ASP A 308 21.72 -19.34 1.04
CA ASP A 308 20.41 -18.69 1.15
C ASP A 308 19.47 -19.43 2.11
N ASP A 309 19.59 -20.77 2.21
CA ASP A 309 18.85 -21.57 3.21
C ASP A 309 19.23 -21.21 4.65
N ALA A 310 20.46 -20.76 4.86
CA ALA A 310 20.97 -20.42 6.19
C ALA A 310 20.63 -19.00 6.63
N TYR A 311 19.51 -18.45 6.14
CA TYR A 311 19.04 -17.11 6.51
C TYR A 311 19.13 -16.89 8.03
N TYR A 312 19.75 -15.78 8.42
CA TYR A 312 19.91 -15.44 9.81
C TYR A 312 18.95 -14.35 10.27
N GLN A 313 19.02 -13.16 9.65
CA GLN A 313 18.26 -12.01 10.14
C GLN A 313 18.17 -10.88 9.12
N SER A 314 17.06 -10.17 9.14
CA SER A 314 16.91 -8.83 8.56
C SER A 314 15.91 -8.00 9.34
N ARG A 315 15.99 -6.67 9.23
CA ARG A 315 15.13 -5.73 9.93
C ARG A 315 14.93 -4.46 9.11
N ALA A 316 13.75 -3.89 9.20
CA ALA A 316 13.40 -2.62 8.61
C ALA A 316 13.11 -1.58 9.70
N LEU A 317 13.85 -0.48 9.68
CA LEU A 317 13.64 0.69 10.53
C LEU A 317 13.06 1.82 9.68
N ARG A 318 11.98 2.44 10.14
CA ARG A 318 11.26 3.50 9.42
C ARG A 318 10.81 4.60 10.39
N ASP A 319 11.22 5.83 10.10
CA ASP A 319 10.72 7.03 10.76
C ASP A 319 10.04 7.90 9.70
N ASP A 320 8.79 8.26 9.91
CA ASP A 320 8.01 9.11 9.02
C ASP A 320 7.37 10.27 9.78
N ASN A 321 7.32 11.44 9.13
CA ASN A 321 6.54 12.58 9.58
C ASN A 321 5.78 13.15 8.38
N LEU A 322 4.46 13.24 8.50
CA LEU A 322 3.55 13.76 7.49
C LEU A 322 2.77 14.93 8.06
N TYR A 323 2.77 16.03 7.35
CA TYR A 323 2.05 17.26 7.71
C TYR A 323 1.21 17.70 6.54
N SER A 324 -0.01 18.16 6.78
CA SER A 324 -0.79 18.82 5.75
C SER A 324 -1.67 19.92 6.30
N VAL A 325 -2.01 20.85 5.42
CA VAL A 325 -3.07 21.85 5.62
C VAL A 325 -3.97 21.84 4.39
N ASP A 326 -5.25 21.91 4.60
CA ASP A 326 -6.25 21.94 3.54
C ASP A 326 -7.27 23.07 3.73
N ALA A 327 -7.82 23.54 2.63
CA ALA A 327 -8.93 24.47 2.62
C ALA A 327 -9.95 24.04 1.56
N ASP A 328 -11.21 24.09 1.94
CA ASP A 328 -12.35 23.84 1.08
C ASP A 328 -13.25 25.09 1.12
N LEU A 329 -13.15 25.88 0.04
CA LEU A 329 -13.70 27.22 -0.04
C LEU A 329 -14.92 27.24 -0.95
N ARG A 330 -16.06 27.68 -0.44
CA ARG A 330 -17.25 27.95 -1.25
C ARG A 330 -17.10 29.26 -2.02
N LEU A 331 -17.30 29.24 -3.32
CA LEU A 331 -17.23 30.41 -4.21
C LEU A 331 -18.63 30.69 -4.77
N GLY A 332 -19.44 31.39 -3.99
CA GLY A 332 -20.87 31.58 -4.27
C GLY A 332 -21.62 30.25 -4.21
N GLU A 333 -22.78 30.16 -4.87
CA GLU A 333 -23.62 28.93 -4.86
C GLU A 333 -23.09 27.83 -5.77
N GLN A 334 -22.32 28.19 -6.80
CA GLN A 334 -21.94 27.30 -7.92
C GLN A 334 -20.51 26.80 -7.85
N GLY A 335 -19.63 27.52 -7.14
CA GLY A 335 -18.20 27.28 -7.16
C GLY A 335 -17.68 26.70 -5.87
N ARG A 336 -16.61 25.89 -5.97
CA ARG A 336 -15.85 25.34 -4.84
C ARG A 336 -14.38 25.24 -5.20
N LEU A 337 -13.52 25.73 -4.31
CA LEU A 337 -12.06 25.63 -4.47
C LEU A 337 -11.49 24.80 -3.33
N LYS A 338 -10.88 23.66 -3.67
CA LYS A 338 -10.14 22.81 -2.74
C LYS A 338 -8.66 23.05 -2.91
N LEU A 339 -7.96 23.29 -1.81
CA LEU A 339 -6.51 23.45 -1.74
C LEU A 339 -5.96 22.50 -0.72
N LEU A 340 -4.83 21.87 -1.01
CA LEU A 340 -4.10 21.00 -0.08
C LEU A 340 -2.61 21.23 -0.28
N ALA A 341 -1.89 21.55 0.81
CA ALA A 341 -0.43 21.55 0.84
C ALA A 341 0.05 20.51 1.86
N TYR A 342 1.12 19.80 1.52
CA TYR A 342 1.67 18.74 2.37
C TYR A 342 3.18 18.71 2.35
N HIS A 343 3.74 18.21 3.44
CA HIS A 343 5.15 17.89 3.62
C HIS A 343 5.29 16.49 4.20
N HIS A 344 6.20 15.68 3.67
CA HIS A 344 6.54 14.37 4.20
C HIS A 344 8.04 14.19 4.22
N ASP A 345 8.58 13.90 5.40
CA ASP A 345 9.94 13.44 5.55
C ASP A 345 9.99 11.99 6.06
N ASN A 346 10.92 11.23 5.54
CA ASN A 346 11.16 9.85 5.92
C ASN A 346 12.66 9.59 6.07
N ARG A 347 12.99 8.79 7.07
CA ARG A 347 14.30 8.17 7.22
C ARG A 347 14.12 6.67 7.38
N GLY A 348 14.82 5.88 6.57
CA GLY A 348 14.77 4.44 6.63
C GLY A 348 16.14 3.79 6.62
N GLN A 349 16.23 2.61 7.26
CA GLN A 349 17.38 1.73 7.20
C GLN A 349 16.90 0.27 7.19
N GLY A 350 17.21 -0.45 6.12
CA GLY A 350 16.93 -1.87 6.02
C GLY A 350 18.20 -2.67 6.28
N HIS A 351 18.23 -3.46 7.35
CA HIS A 351 19.35 -4.34 7.69
C HIS A 351 19.15 -5.70 7.07
N TRP A 352 20.22 -6.29 6.57
CA TRP A 352 20.25 -7.63 6.03
C TRP A 352 21.57 -8.30 6.34
N TRP A 353 21.56 -9.53 6.80
CA TRP A 353 22.78 -10.30 6.91
C TRP A 353 23.42 -10.48 5.51
N ALA A 354 24.74 -10.37 5.42
CA ALA A 354 25.48 -10.40 4.15
C ALA A 354 26.57 -11.48 4.17
N PRO A 355 26.22 -12.75 3.93
CA PRO A 355 27.22 -13.82 3.85
C PRO A 355 28.13 -13.60 2.63
N GLY A 356 29.40 -13.93 2.79
CA GLY A 356 30.43 -13.70 1.77
C GLY A 356 30.93 -12.25 1.70
N GLN A 357 30.40 -11.37 2.53
CA GLN A 357 30.95 -10.03 2.75
C GLN A 357 31.63 -10.02 4.12
N PRO A 358 32.96 -10.16 4.22
CA PRO A 358 33.62 -10.38 5.50
C PRO A 358 33.66 -9.12 6.34
N SER A 359 33.48 -9.29 7.65
CA SER A 359 33.85 -8.33 8.66
C SER A 359 35.35 -8.50 8.99
N TYR A 360 36.06 -7.38 9.21
CA TYR A 360 37.49 -7.33 9.56
C TYR A 360 38.38 -8.17 8.61
N PRO A 361 38.30 -7.99 7.28
CA PRO A 361 39.04 -8.79 6.31
C PRO A 361 40.55 -8.70 6.54
N GLY A 362 41.27 -9.84 6.47
CA GLY A 362 42.73 -9.91 6.64
C GLY A 362 43.21 -9.85 8.10
N THR A 363 42.31 -9.92 9.08
CA THR A 363 42.65 -9.97 10.50
C THR A 363 42.26 -11.33 11.13
N ASP A 364 42.75 -11.58 12.34
CA ASP A 364 42.42 -12.76 13.17
C ASP A 364 40.96 -12.74 13.66
N ARG A 365 40.30 -11.57 13.64
CA ARG A 365 38.87 -11.39 13.99
C ARG A 365 37.93 -11.54 12.81
N MET A 366 38.41 -11.96 11.63
CA MET A 366 37.59 -12.05 10.44
C MET A 366 36.41 -13.00 10.61
N LEU A 367 35.20 -12.50 10.33
CA LEU A 367 33.98 -13.27 10.12
C LEU A 367 33.56 -13.23 8.65
N PRO A 368 32.98 -14.31 8.08
CA PRO A 368 32.56 -14.35 6.66
C PRO A 368 31.23 -13.59 6.41
N ILE A 369 30.76 -12.84 7.37
CA ILE A 369 29.48 -12.13 7.37
C ILE A 369 29.72 -10.67 7.82
N SER A 370 28.98 -9.75 7.22
CA SER A 370 28.76 -8.38 7.70
C SER A 370 27.27 -8.07 7.68
N ILE A 371 26.86 -6.90 8.18
CA ILE A 371 25.52 -6.39 7.97
C ILE A 371 25.54 -5.47 6.76
N ARG A 372 24.71 -5.80 5.77
CA ARG A 372 24.37 -4.89 4.69
C ARG A 372 23.20 -4.01 5.13
N SER A 373 23.31 -2.71 4.95
CA SER A 373 22.15 -1.83 5.09
C SER A 373 21.82 -1.11 3.78
N THR A 374 20.54 -0.88 3.55
CA THR A 374 20.07 0.13 2.60
C THR A 374 19.54 1.29 3.43
N ASN A 375 20.20 2.44 3.32
CA ASN A 375 19.80 3.66 4.00
C ASN A 375 19.14 4.58 2.99
N TYR A 376 18.11 5.30 3.42
CA TYR A 376 17.48 6.32 2.59
C TYR A 376 16.86 7.43 3.41
N THR A 377 16.75 8.58 2.78
CA THR A 377 16.01 9.75 3.26
C THR A 377 15.12 10.26 2.14
N ILE A 378 13.91 10.66 2.47
CA ILE A 378 12.95 11.25 1.54
C ILE A 378 12.48 12.55 2.15
N ASN A 379 12.39 13.59 1.32
CA ASN A 379 11.83 14.88 1.68
C ASN A 379 10.92 15.32 0.53
N ARG A 380 9.60 15.37 0.78
CA ARG A 380 8.59 15.68 -0.24
C ARG A 380 7.77 16.88 0.17
N ASP A 381 7.62 17.83 -0.75
CA ASP A 381 6.72 18.96 -0.64
C ASP A 381 5.74 18.94 -1.80
N GLY A 382 4.46 19.10 -1.53
CA GLY A 382 3.46 19.07 -2.57
C GLY A 382 2.28 20.01 -2.34
N LEU A 383 1.63 20.32 -3.45
CA LEU A 383 0.43 21.17 -3.52
C LEU A 383 -0.57 20.55 -4.50
N THR A 384 -1.82 20.44 -4.10
CA THR A 384 -2.94 20.20 -5.00
C THR A 384 -3.94 21.34 -4.93
N ALA A 385 -4.57 21.65 -6.06
CA ALA A 385 -5.67 22.59 -6.13
C ALA A 385 -6.72 22.06 -7.11
N ALA A 386 -8.00 22.16 -6.77
CA ALA A 386 -9.11 21.78 -7.62
C ALA A 386 -10.23 22.82 -7.53
N LEU A 387 -10.64 23.36 -8.66
CA LEU A 387 -11.76 24.27 -8.80
C LEU A 387 -12.92 23.53 -9.47
N SER A 388 -14.03 23.42 -8.76
CA SER A 388 -15.28 22.87 -9.29
C SER A 388 -16.29 23.98 -9.51
N TRP A 389 -17.08 23.89 -10.59
CA TRP A 389 -18.09 24.88 -10.95
C TRP A 389 -19.32 24.21 -11.58
N THR A 390 -20.49 24.44 -11.01
CA THR A 390 -21.76 23.90 -11.51
C THR A 390 -22.49 24.95 -12.33
N VAL A 391 -22.82 24.66 -13.58
CA VAL A 391 -23.60 25.52 -14.47
C VAL A 391 -24.55 24.73 -15.36
N GLY A 392 -25.85 24.87 -15.12
CA GLY A 392 -26.87 24.10 -15.86
C GLY A 392 -26.71 22.60 -15.64
N ILE A 393 -26.45 21.87 -16.73
CA ILE A 393 -26.22 20.41 -16.71
C ILE A 393 -24.77 20.00 -16.45
N HIS A 394 -23.85 20.97 -16.40
CA HIS A 394 -22.41 20.77 -16.31
C HIS A 394 -21.91 20.89 -14.87
N GLU A 395 -21.13 19.96 -14.43
CA GLU A 395 -20.28 20.00 -13.23
C GLU A 395 -18.82 19.97 -13.70
N LEU A 396 -18.26 21.15 -13.93
CA LEU A 396 -16.89 21.32 -14.40
C LEU A 396 -15.93 21.23 -13.23
N GLU A 397 -14.82 20.53 -13.42
CA GLU A 397 -13.71 20.56 -12.48
C GLU A 397 -12.38 20.67 -13.23
N ALA A 398 -11.50 21.53 -12.73
CA ALA A 398 -10.13 21.65 -13.20
C ALA A 398 -9.18 21.60 -12.00
N GLY A 399 -8.11 20.86 -12.11
CA GLY A 399 -7.18 20.73 -11.00
C GLY A 399 -5.73 20.56 -11.43
N LEU A 400 -4.87 20.76 -10.46
CA LEU A 400 -3.43 20.61 -10.61
C LEU A 400 -2.84 19.91 -9.39
N TRP A 401 -1.72 19.20 -9.62
CA TRP A 401 -0.84 18.68 -8.60
C TRP A 401 0.60 19.01 -8.96
N TYR A 402 1.35 19.50 -7.98
CA TYR A 402 2.80 19.69 -8.04
C TYR A 402 3.45 19.02 -6.84
N GLU A 403 4.52 18.27 -7.09
CA GLU A 403 5.35 17.67 -6.03
C GLU A 403 6.82 17.80 -6.40
N GLN A 404 7.65 18.15 -5.42
CA GLN A 404 9.09 17.95 -5.41
C GLN A 404 9.44 16.91 -4.35
N ASN A 405 10.31 15.96 -4.70
CA ASN A 405 10.78 14.90 -3.84
C ASN A 405 12.29 14.76 -3.98
N ASP A 406 12.99 15.12 -2.92
CA ASP A 406 14.43 14.93 -2.77
C ASP A 406 14.68 13.64 -1.99
N HIS A 407 15.39 12.71 -2.60
CA HIS A 407 15.57 11.38 -2.08
C HIS A 407 17.04 10.96 -2.19
N ASN A 408 17.63 10.51 -1.10
CA ASN A 408 18.95 9.89 -1.08
C ASN A 408 18.82 8.40 -0.76
N VAL A 409 19.58 7.56 -1.43
CA VAL A 409 19.71 6.14 -1.12
C VAL A 409 21.16 5.72 -1.16
N SER A 410 21.60 4.98 -0.12
CA SER A 410 22.93 4.40 -0.06
C SER A 410 22.87 2.95 0.41
N ARG A 411 23.87 2.17 0.02
CA ARG A 411 24.07 0.80 0.48
C ARG A 411 25.42 0.68 1.16
N ASN A 412 25.38 0.21 2.40
CA ASN A 412 26.50 0.21 3.31
C ASN A 412 26.75 -1.18 3.88
N PHE A 413 27.96 -1.41 4.35
CA PHE A 413 28.31 -2.58 5.15
C PHE A 413 28.88 -2.15 6.49
N TYR A 414 28.48 -2.89 7.52
CA TYR A 414 28.94 -2.70 8.90
C TYR A 414 29.57 -4.00 9.39
N TYR A 415 30.75 -3.89 9.96
CA TYR A 415 31.49 -5.04 10.50
C TYR A 415 30.89 -5.46 11.85
N ILE A 416 30.82 -6.76 12.05
CA ILE A 416 30.29 -7.38 13.27
C ILE A 416 31.31 -8.37 13.81
N SER A 417 31.30 -8.58 15.13
CA SER A 417 32.17 -9.53 15.83
C SER A 417 31.41 -10.73 16.40
N GLY A 418 30.10 -10.81 16.20
CA GLY A 418 29.24 -11.88 16.70
C GLY A 418 27.79 -11.73 16.26
N PRO A 419 26.86 -12.46 16.86
CA PRO A 419 25.43 -12.36 16.61
C PRO A 419 24.94 -10.92 16.74
N PHE A 420 24.06 -10.54 15.85
CA PHE A 420 23.53 -9.18 15.76
C PHE A 420 22.00 -9.25 15.82
N LEU A 421 21.40 -8.53 16.77
CA LEU A 421 19.95 -8.41 16.98
C LEU A 421 19.53 -6.94 17.26
N ASP A 422 20.31 -5.97 16.77
CA ASP A 422 20.09 -4.56 17.09
C ASP A 422 18.91 -4.00 16.29
N ASP A 423 18.05 -3.24 16.97
CA ASP A 423 16.92 -2.48 16.42
C ASP A 423 17.21 -0.99 16.27
N LEU A 424 18.46 -0.58 16.37
CA LEU A 424 18.92 0.79 16.26
C LEU A 424 19.47 1.10 14.87
N TYR A 425 19.38 2.36 14.48
CA TYR A 425 20.04 2.88 13.29
C TYR A 425 21.56 2.75 13.40
N LEU A 426 22.15 1.95 12.52
CA LEU A 426 23.59 1.82 12.40
C LEU A 426 24.21 3.12 11.84
N LYS A 427 25.35 3.52 12.38
CA LYS A 427 26.08 4.72 12.01
C LYS A 427 27.53 4.38 11.66
N ASN A 428 28.19 5.24 10.87
CA ASN A 428 29.61 5.09 10.51
C ASN A 428 29.87 3.74 9.83
N PRO A 429 29.40 3.53 8.60
CA PRO A 429 29.63 2.31 7.87
C PRO A 429 31.14 2.06 7.64
N ASP A 430 31.55 0.81 7.72
CA ASP A 430 32.92 0.39 7.42
C ASP A 430 33.19 0.42 5.92
N ARG A 431 32.16 0.19 5.10
CA ARG A 431 32.23 0.22 3.64
C ARG A 431 30.98 0.85 3.04
N LEU A 432 31.14 1.64 1.99
CA LEU A 432 30.07 2.29 1.26
C LEU A 432 30.02 1.72 -0.18
N LEU A 433 29.04 0.86 -0.47
CA LEU A 433 28.94 0.21 -1.77
C LEU A 433 28.51 1.20 -2.85
N PHE A 434 27.42 1.92 -2.65
CA PHE A 434 26.97 3.00 -3.54
C PHE A 434 26.21 4.08 -2.75
N ASN A 435 26.15 5.27 -3.34
CA ASN A 435 25.34 6.39 -2.85
C ASN A 435 24.78 7.17 -4.05
N GLN A 436 23.48 7.52 -4.01
CA GLN A 436 22.78 8.14 -5.12
C GLN A 436 21.71 9.10 -4.64
N ASP A 437 21.69 10.31 -5.21
CA ASP A 437 20.65 11.29 -4.98
C ASP A 437 19.66 11.31 -6.13
N PHE A 438 18.38 11.54 -5.80
CA PHE A 438 17.30 11.72 -6.76
C PHE A 438 16.60 13.07 -6.52
N ASP A 439 16.39 13.82 -7.60
CA ASP A 439 15.48 14.96 -7.71
C ASP A 439 14.30 14.52 -8.58
N ILE A 440 13.12 14.39 -7.97
CA ILE A 440 11.91 13.91 -8.63
C ILE A 440 10.88 15.04 -8.59
N ARG A 441 10.42 15.46 -9.78
CA ARG A 441 9.44 16.54 -9.93
C ARG A 441 8.24 16.04 -10.69
N THR A 442 7.07 16.16 -10.08
CA THR A 442 5.80 15.76 -10.66
C THR A 442 4.91 16.99 -10.88
N ARG A 443 4.29 17.05 -12.04
CA ARG A 443 3.25 18.02 -12.39
C ARG A 443 2.12 17.26 -13.08
N GLN A 444 0.91 17.46 -12.60
CA GLN A 444 -0.28 16.89 -13.21
C GLN A 444 -1.35 17.98 -13.33
N PHE A 445 -1.97 18.07 -14.49
CA PHE A 445 -3.16 18.88 -14.72
C PHE A 445 -4.28 17.96 -15.16
N TYR A 446 -5.51 18.31 -14.80
CA TYR A 446 -6.69 17.64 -15.30
C TYR A 446 -7.85 18.62 -15.47
N VAL A 447 -8.76 18.27 -16.36
CA VAL A 447 -10.05 18.91 -16.54
C VAL A 447 -11.07 17.82 -16.77
N GLN A 448 -12.22 17.93 -16.13
CA GLN A 448 -13.36 17.04 -16.32
C GLN A 448 -14.67 17.81 -16.35
N ASP A 449 -15.64 17.27 -17.05
CA ASP A 449 -17.03 17.72 -17.07
C ASP A 449 -17.95 16.52 -16.82
N ARG A 450 -18.75 16.60 -15.76
CA ARG A 450 -19.85 15.68 -15.50
C ARG A 450 -21.14 16.32 -15.92
N MET A 451 -21.73 15.80 -16.98
CA MET A 451 -22.98 16.29 -17.54
C MET A 451 -24.16 15.40 -17.17
N ARG A 452 -25.28 15.99 -16.79
CA ARG A 452 -26.51 15.29 -16.46
C ARG A 452 -27.65 15.64 -17.41
N PHE A 453 -28.15 14.62 -18.11
CA PHE A 453 -29.22 14.72 -19.08
C PHE A 453 -30.44 13.88 -18.65
N LEU A 454 -31.57 14.08 -19.35
CA LEU A 454 -32.80 13.28 -19.22
C LEU A 454 -33.28 13.22 -17.74
N ASP A 455 -33.42 14.38 -17.11
CA ASP A 455 -33.79 14.49 -15.70
C ASP A 455 -32.87 13.67 -14.77
N GLN A 456 -31.54 13.80 -14.99
CA GLN A 456 -30.48 13.12 -14.25
C GLN A 456 -30.45 11.59 -14.43
N ARG A 457 -31.14 11.06 -15.43
CA ARG A 457 -31.07 9.62 -15.76
C ARG A 457 -29.82 9.24 -16.53
N LEU A 458 -29.30 10.13 -17.36
CA LEU A 458 -28.05 9.92 -18.09
C LEU A 458 -26.95 10.84 -17.55
N THR A 459 -25.89 10.24 -17.03
CA THR A 459 -24.65 10.93 -16.64
C THR A 459 -23.57 10.63 -17.67
N VAL A 460 -22.88 11.67 -18.13
CA VAL A 460 -21.75 11.59 -19.04
C VAL A 460 -20.57 12.28 -18.39
N ASP A 461 -19.53 11.55 -18.09
CA ASP A 461 -18.25 12.07 -17.59
C ASP A 461 -17.25 12.12 -18.75
N VAL A 462 -16.63 13.26 -18.98
CA VAL A 462 -15.54 13.42 -19.95
C VAL A 462 -14.41 14.19 -19.29
N GLY A 463 -13.21 13.68 -19.41
CA GLY A 463 -12.06 14.37 -18.84
C GLY A 463 -10.75 13.99 -19.49
N ILE A 464 -9.77 14.82 -19.26
CA ILE A 464 -8.39 14.61 -19.66
C ILE A 464 -7.44 14.90 -18.51
N LYS A 465 -6.35 14.13 -18.47
CA LYS A 465 -5.24 14.31 -17.54
C LYS A 465 -3.93 14.44 -18.29
N SER A 466 -3.03 15.29 -17.79
CA SER A 466 -1.70 15.55 -18.37
C SER A 466 -0.62 15.42 -17.28
N PRO A 467 -0.12 14.21 -17.02
CA PRO A 467 0.97 14.00 -16.07
C PRO A 467 2.34 14.21 -16.70
N ASN A 468 3.28 14.70 -15.89
CA ASN A 468 4.69 14.80 -16.23
C ASN A 468 5.53 14.59 -14.96
N THR A 469 6.17 13.43 -14.84
CA THR A 469 7.11 13.12 -13.77
C THR A 469 8.51 12.98 -14.35
N ARG A 470 9.42 13.83 -13.90
CA ARG A 470 10.83 13.82 -14.24
C ARG A 470 11.63 13.38 -13.02
N MET A 471 12.42 12.34 -13.19
CA MET A 471 13.34 11.80 -12.20
C MET A 471 14.77 11.99 -12.69
N ARG A 472 15.59 12.67 -11.91
CA ARG A 472 17.03 12.81 -12.15
C ARG A 472 17.77 12.10 -11.00
N ALA A 473 18.66 11.19 -11.35
CA ALA A 473 19.57 10.54 -10.42
C ALA A 473 21.00 11.07 -10.61
N THR A 474 21.72 11.21 -9.51
CA THR A 474 23.12 11.63 -9.47
C THR A 474 23.89 10.67 -8.55
N ALA A 475 24.81 9.91 -9.12
CA ALA A 475 25.72 9.06 -8.35
C ALA A 475 26.71 9.93 -7.57
N GLN A 476 26.92 9.58 -6.30
CA GLN A 476 27.88 10.26 -5.44
C GLN A 476 29.26 9.57 -5.52
N PRO A 477 30.36 10.34 -5.44
CA PRO A 477 31.71 9.77 -5.43
C PRO A 477 32.07 9.11 -4.11
N GLY A 478 33.24 8.45 -4.06
CA GLY A 478 33.77 7.83 -2.83
C GLY A 478 33.11 6.51 -2.44
N VAL A 479 32.59 5.79 -3.42
CA VAL A 479 31.89 4.52 -3.28
C VAL A 479 32.63 3.38 -3.99
N GLU A 480 32.38 2.13 -3.58
CA GLU A 480 33.03 0.95 -4.17
C GLU A 480 32.49 0.58 -5.56
N THR A 481 31.19 0.83 -5.80
CA THR A 481 30.51 0.47 -7.04
C THR A 481 29.94 1.71 -7.71
N SER A 482 30.31 1.93 -8.95
CA SER A 482 29.72 3.00 -9.77
C SER A 482 28.27 2.66 -10.09
N ILE A 483 27.37 3.59 -9.84
CA ILE A 483 25.96 3.53 -10.16
C ILE A 483 25.61 4.60 -11.19
N ALA A 484 24.54 4.41 -11.96
CA ALA A 484 24.19 5.33 -13.04
C ALA A 484 23.80 6.73 -12.53
N SER A 485 24.21 7.74 -13.28
CA SER A 485 23.60 9.08 -13.24
C SER A 485 22.80 9.28 -14.52
N GLY A 486 21.61 9.89 -14.41
CA GLY A 486 20.79 10.09 -15.60
C GLY A 486 19.42 10.68 -15.27
N THR A 487 18.61 10.77 -16.33
CA THR A 487 17.25 11.31 -16.20
C THR A 487 16.29 10.41 -16.95
N LEU A 488 15.17 10.08 -16.29
CA LEU A 488 14.01 9.42 -16.88
C LEU A 488 12.80 10.35 -16.78
N THR A 489 11.94 10.35 -17.79
CA THR A 489 10.74 11.18 -17.82
C THR A 489 9.55 10.36 -18.27
N ALA A 490 8.53 10.31 -17.44
CA ALA A 490 7.22 9.78 -17.79
C ALA A 490 6.26 10.96 -18.06
N LYS A 491 5.89 11.14 -19.31
CA LYS A 491 5.06 12.27 -19.73
C LYS A 491 4.02 11.84 -20.76
N LYS A 492 2.80 12.36 -20.61
CA LYS A 492 1.76 12.27 -21.62
C LYS A 492 0.95 13.57 -21.61
N SER A 493 0.76 14.18 -22.77
CA SER A 493 0.04 15.46 -22.88
C SER A 493 -1.45 15.29 -22.67
N VAL A 494 -2.02 14.16 -23.12
CA VAL A 494 -3.45 13.86 -23.00
C VAL A 494 -3.64 12.40 -22.68
N LEU A 495 -4.29 12.14 -21.55
CA LEU A 495 -4.83 10.85 -21.14
C LEU A 495 -6.34 11.03 -21.00
N PRO A 496 -7.14 10.50 -21.94
CA PRO A 496 -8.58 10.65 -21.90
C PRO A 496 -9.23 9.73 -20.90
N GLN A 497 -10.33 10.20 -20.31
CA GLN A 497 -11.27 9.41 -19.54
C GLN A 497 -12.69 9.76 -19.96
N VAL A 498 -13.52 8.74 -20.22
CA VAL A 498 -14.93 8.89 -20.57
C VAL A 498 -15.73 7.90 -19.75
N GLY A 499 -16.84 8.34 -19.19
CA GLY A 499 -17.76 7.51 -18.42
C GLY A 499 -19.20 7.79 -18.81
N LEU A 500 -20.03 6.75 -18.83
CA LEU A 500 -21.45 6.81 -19.07
C LEU A 500 -22.18 6.09 -17.93
N GLY A 501 -23.17 6.75 -17.34
CA GLY A 501 -24.08 6.17 -16.34
C GLY A 501 -25.53 6.34 -16.80
N PHE A 502 -26.33 5.29 -16.78
CA PHE A 502 -27.73 5.37 -17.15
C PHE A 502 -28.63 4.71 -16.12
N LYS A 503 -29.48 5.49 -15.47
CA LYS A 503 -30.51 5.02 -14.54
C LYS A 503 -31.69 4.44 -15.32
N LEU A 504 -31.86 3.12 -15.30
CA LEU A 504 -33.02 2.44 -15.86
C LEU A 504 -34.29 2.82 -15.09
N ASN A 505 -34.16 2.86 -13.76
CA ASN A 505 -35.17 3.32 -12.79
C ASN A 505 -34.47 3.74 -11.48
N ALA A 506 -35.20 4.00 -10.41
CA ALA A 506 -34.66 4.44 -9.11
C ALA A 506 -33.64 3.45 -8.51
N ASN A 507 -33.76 2.15 -8.80
CA ASN A 507 -33.01 1.09 -8.17
C ASN A 507 -31.94 0.44 -9.09
N ASN A 508 -32.01 0.70 -10.40
CA ASN A 508 -31.19 -0.02 -11.38
C ASN A 508 -30.45 0.94 -12.29
N GLU A 509 -29.15 0.73 -12.44
CA GLU A 509 -28.31 1.54 -13.30
C GLU A 509 -27.31 0.71 -14.11
N LEU A 510 -26.99 1.20 -15.30
CA LEU A 510 -25.93 0.73 -16.16
C LEU A 510 -24.78 1.74 -16.13
N PHE A 511 -23.57 1.25 -16.29
CA PHE A 511 -22.41 2.12 -16.49
C PHE A 511 -21.44 1.52 -17.50
N ALA A 512 -20.69 2.40 -18.16
CA ALA A 512 -19.56 2.03 -19.00
C ALA A 512 -18.51 3.13 -18.97
N SER A 513 -17.24 2.76 -18.98
CA SER A 513 -16.16 3.74 -18.94
C SER A 513 -14.91 3.27 -19.66
N TYR A 514 -14.14 4.26 -20.15
CA TYR A 514 -12.85 4.11 -20.81
C TYR A 514 -11.85 5.09 -20.23
N ALA A 515 -10.61 4.65 -20.00
CA ALA A 515 -9.50 5.56 -19.66
C ALA A 515 -8.15 5.06 -20.17
N GLU A 516 -7.27 6.01 -20.41
CA GLU A 516 -5.83 5.77 -20.59
C GLU A 516 -5.05 6.27 -19.38
N ASN A 517 -4.04 5.50 -18.97
CA ASN A 517 -3.18 5.85 -17.85
C ASN A 517 -1.70 5.57 -18.17
N ILE A 518 -0.81 6.20 -17.40
CA ILE A 518 0.64 6.05 -17.47
C ILE A 518 1.19 5.89 -16.07
N ALA A 519 2.31 5.16 -15.92
CA ALA A 519 3.07 5.10 -14.68
C ALA A 519 4.40 5.85 -14.83
N ALA A 520 4.79 6.58 -13.77
CA ALA A 520 6.14 7.10 -13.64
C ALA A 520 7.13 5.95 -13.41
N PHE A 521 8.39 6.18 -13.72
CA PHE A 521 9.46 5.25 -13.36
C PHE A 521 9.61 5.21 -11.84
N VAL A 522 9.91 4.01 -11.33
CA VAL A 522 10.18 3.81 -9.89
C VAL A 522 11.53 4.44 -9.54
N GLY A 523 11.59 5.12 -8.40
CA GLY A 523 12.80 5.77 -7.86
C GLY A 523 13.87 4.78 -7.40
N GLY A 524 14.69 5.21 -6.48
CA GLY A 524 15.83 4.46 -5.96
C GLY A 524 15.49 3.18 -5.20
N GLY A 525 16.45 2.64 -4.53
CA GLY A 525 16.36 1.38 -3.79
C GLY A 525 16.85 0.19 -4.62
N SER A 526 16.40 -1.02 -4.40
CA SER A 526 16.77 -2.18 -5.20
C SER A 526 15.83 -2.42 -6.39
N GLY A 527 15.09 -1.42 -6.81
CA GLY A 527 13.99 -1.59 -7.76
C GLY A 527 13.87 -0.57 -8.88
N GLY A 528 14.69 0.47 -8.93
CA GLY A 528 14.56 1.55 -9.93
C GLY A 528 15.45 1.37 -11.17
N PRO A 529 15.02 1.83 -12.36
CA PRO A 529 15.80 1.69 -13.61
C PRO A 529 17.13 2.46 -13.61
N LEU A 530 17.31 3.43 -12.71
CA LEU A 530 18.56 4.17 -12.53
C LEU A 530 19.50 3.50 -11.50
N GLN A 531 19.04 2.46 -10.80
CA GLN A 531 19.88 1.69 -9.85
C GLN A 531 20.61 0.52 -10.50
N VAL A 532 21.28 0.79 -11.59
CA VAL A 532 22.09 -0.14 -12.36
C VAL A 532 23.45 0.49 -12.62
N SER A 533 24.42 -0.27 -13.16
CA SER A 533 25.69 0.31 -13.56
C SER A 533 25.51 1.35 -14.67
N PRO A 534 26.44 2.30 -14.86
CA PRO A 534 26.36 3.29 -15.94
C PRO A 534 26.22 2.62 -17.32
N GLU A 535 26.91 1.50 -17.56
CA GLU A 535 26.86 0.73 -18.80
C GLU A 535 25.48 0.08 -19.00
N SER A 536 24.90 -0.50 -17.92
CA SER A 536 23.56 -1.10 -17.97
C SER A 536 22.48 -0.05 -18.22
N PHE A 537 22.62 1.15 -17.64
CA PHE A 537 21.71 2.25 -17.91
C PHE A 537 21.84 2.78 -19.34
N ALA A 538 23.08 2.93 -19.85
CA ALA A 538 23.32 3.31 -21.24
C ALA A 538 22.75 2.29 -22.23
N ALA A 539 22.88 0.99 -21.92
CA ALA A 539 22.27 -0.10 -22.70
C ALA A 539 20.74 -0.14 -22.62
N SER A 540 20.15 0.49 -21.60
CA SER A 540 18.71 0.66 -21.41
C SER A 540 18.19 1.96 -22.03
N ALA A 541 18.95 2.60 -22.94
CA ALA A 541 18.53 3.81 -23.62
C ALA A 541 17.20 3.58 -24.37
N GLY A 542 16.25 4.52 -24.20
CA GLY A 542 14.93 4.41 -24.82
C GLY A 542 13.88 3.69 -23.98
N LEU A 543 14.10 3.50 -22.66
CA LEU A 543 13.05 3.03 -21.76
C LEU A 543 11.81 3.94 -21.88
N GLU A 544 10.67 3.32 -22.13
CA GLU A 544 9.38 4.00 -22.15
C GLU A 544 8.60 3.71 -20.85
N PRO A 545 7.82 4.70 -20.38
CA PRO A 545 6.92 4.46 -19.25
C PRO A 545 5.82 3.47 -19.61
N GLU A 546 5.38 2.72 -18.62
CA GLU A 546 4.26 1.79 -18.74
C GLU A 546 2.96 2.57 -19.00
N LYS A 547 2.07 2.01 -19.83
CA LYS A 547 0.79 2.61 -20.21
C LYS A 547 -0.33 1.59 -20.12
N SER A 548 -1.53 2.02 -19.77
CA SER A 548 -2.72 1.15 -19.82
C SER A 548 -3.87 1.82 -20.56
N LYS A 549 -4.70 0.98 -21.21
CA LYS A 549 -6.00 1.33 -21.77
C LYS A 549 -7.02 0.41 -21.15
N SER A 550 -7.98 0.96 -20.45
CA SER A 550 -8.99 0.23 -19.69
C SER A 550 -10.37 0.53 -20.22
N LEU A 551 -11.16 -0.53 -20.44
CA LEU A 551 -12.56 -0.46 -20.79
C LEU A 551 -13.33 -1.31 -19.79
N GLU A 552 -14.41 -0.79 -19.22
CA GLU A 552 -15.31 -1.55 -18.36
C GLU A 552 -16.77 -1.18 -18.58
N ALA A 553 -17.66 -2.12 -18.30
CA ALA A 553 -19.09 -1.90 -18.29
C ALA A 553 -19.74 -2.78 -17.21
N GLY A 554 -20.85 -2.30 -16.67
CA GLY A 554 -21.52 -3.04 -15.61
C GLY A 554 -22.95 -2.59 -15.35
N PHE A 555 -23.56 -3.32 -14.42
CA PHE A 555 -24.92 -3.12 -13.93
C PHE A 555 -24.92 -3.10 -12.41
N ARG A 556 -25.70 -2.21 -11.81
CA ARG A 556 -25.92 -2.13 -10.37
C ARG A 556 -27.41 -2.11 -10.07
N THR A 557 -27.74 -2.73 -8.95
CA THR A 557 -29.10 -2.72 -8.42
C THR A 557 -29.10 -2.49 -6.92
N PHE A 558 -30.07 -1.71 -6.45
CA PHE A 558 -30.22 -1.29 -5.07
C PHE A 558 -31.64 -1.49 -4.60
N GLY A 559 -31.85 -2.35 -3.63
CA GLY A 559 -33.13 -2.54 -2.93
C GLY A 559 -32.95 -2.32 -1.43
N GLU A 560 -34.03 -2.28 -0.69
CA GLU A 560 -33.98 -2.12 0.78
C GLU A 560 -33.18 -3.23 1.46
N LYS A 561 -33.32 -4.46 1.00
CA LYS A 561 -32.69 -5.66 1.59
C LYS A 561 -31.55 -6.24 0.77
N TYR A 562 -31.20 -5.65 -0.38
CA TYR A 562 -30.14 -6.15 -1.20
C TYR A 562 -29.46 -5.04 -2.02
N GLN A 563 -28.19 -5.27 -2.31
CA GLN A 563 -27.43 -4.48 -3.28
C GLN A 563 -26.59 -5.45 -4.11
N ALA A 564 -26.46 -5.19 -5.40
CA ALA A 564 -25.58 -5.99 -6.25
C ALA A 564 -24.93 -5.12 -7.33
N SER A 565 -23.72 -5.52 -7.73
CA SER A 565 -23.00 -4.95 -8.86
C SER A 565 -22.30 -6.07 -9.62
N ILE A 566 -22.45 -6.07 -10.93
CA ILE A 566 -21.67 -6.90 -11.84
C ILE A 566 -20.94 -5.99 -12.83
N ALA A 567 -19.64 -6.22 -13.03
CA ALA A 567 -18.82 -5.50 -13.99
C ALA A 567 -17.98 -6.48 -14.80
N ALA A 568 -17.79 -6.17 -16.08
CA ALA A 568 -16.83 -6.82 -16.94
C ALA A 568 -15.81 -5.77 -17.42
N TYR A 569 -14.56 -6.18 -17.57
CA TYR A 569 -13.47 -5.29 -17.96
C TYR A 569 -12.49 -5.92 -18.93
N ASN A 570 -11.81 -5.05 -19.67
CA ASN A 570 -10.68 -5.39 -20.54
C ASN A 570 -9.63 -4.30 -20.43
N VAL A 571 -8.42 -4.68 -20.06
CA VAL A 571 -7.27 -3.77 -19.91
C VAL A 571 -6.14 -4.26 -20.80
N LYS A 572 -5.60 -3.38 -21.63
CA LYS A 572 -4.34 -3.58 -22.32
C LYS A 572 -3.27 -2.74 -21.66
N PHE A 573 -2.14 -3.35 -21.35
CA PHE A 573 -1.01 -2.75 -20.67
C PHE A 573 0.22 -2.92 -21.54
N ASP A 574 0.81 -1.81 -21.97
CA ASP A 574 1.93 -1.75 -22.90
C ASP A 574 3.21 -1.24 -22.21
N ASN A 575 4.35 -1.53 -22.79
CA ASN A 575 5.71 -1.13 -22.35
C ASN A 575 6.07 -1.64 -20.95
N ARG A 576 5.61 -2.84 -20.59
CA ARG A 576 5.88 -3.40 -19.28
C ARG A 576 7.39 -3.36 -18.96
N LEU A 577 7.72 -2.75 -17.82
CA LEU A 577 9.08 -2.77 -17.29
C LEU A 577 9.33 -4.09 -16.55
N LEU A 578 10.37 -4.77 -16.94
CA LEU A 578 10.83 -5.98 -16.25
C LEU A 578 12.22 -5.71 -15.67
N SER A 579 12.32 -5.97 -14.38
CA SER A 579 13.58 -6.01 -13.66
C SER A 579 14.16 -7.42 -13.78
N LEU A 580 15.31 -7.56 -14.44
CA LEU A 580 16.04 -8.81 -14.56
C LEU A 580 17.18 -8.83 -13.55
N ASN A 581 17.12 -9.78 -12.64
CA ASN A 581 18.10 -9.98 -11.60
C ASN A 581 18.91 -11.23 -11.94
N PRO A 582 20.21 -11.09 -12.27
CA PRO A 582 21.03 -12.24 -12.62
C PRO A 582 21.43 -13.10 -11.41
N CYS A 583 21.30 -12.57 -10.19
CA CYS A 583 21.76 -13.21 -8.97
C CYS A 583 20.62 -13.51 -7.98
N SER A 584 20.91 -14.24 -6.91
CA SER A 584 19.97 -14.47 -5.80
C SER A 584 19.63 -13.17 -5.04
N SER A 585 18.55 -13.18 -4.27
CA SER A 585 18.12 -12.02 -3.48
C SER A 585 19.17 -11.58 -2.43
N ILE A 586 19.98 -12.50 -1.94
CA ILE A 586 21.07 -12.23 -1.00
C ILE A 586 22.26 -11.59 -1.71
N GLU A 587 22.58 -12.02 -2.91
CA GLU A 587 23.73 -11.53 -3.69
C GLU A 587 23.46 -10.18 -4.36
N VAL A 588 22.18 -9.85 -4.59
CA VAL A 588 21.79 -8.58 -5.21
C VAL A 588 22.30 -7.39 -4.42
N GLY A 589 23.10 -6.55 -5.07
CA GLY A 589 23.72 -5.38 -4.48
C GLY A 589 24.82 -5.67 -3.47
N THR A 590 25.30 -6.92 -3.37
CA THR A 590 26.51 -7.28 -2.62
C THR A 590 27.70 -7.45 -3.53
N ARG A 591 27.47 -7.71 -4.82
CA ARG A 591 28.49 -7.89 -5.85
C ARG A 591 28.23 -6.97 -7.03
N PRO A 592 29.26 -6.42 -7.67
CA PRO A 592 29.12 -5.51 -8.82
C PRO A 592 28.38 -6.15 -10.01
N GLU A 593 28.55 -7.45 -10.24
CA GLU A 593 27.92 -8.18 -11.34
C GLU A 593 26.44 -8.48 -11.11
N CYS A 594 25.97 -8.38 -9.86
CA CYS A 594 24.59 -8.67 -9.47
C CYS A 594 23.70 -7.41 -9.56
N VAL A 595 23.81 -6.69 -10.67
CA VAL A 595 23.08 -5.45 -10.90
C VAL A 595 21.79 -5.74 -11.65
N THR A 596 20.71 -5.16 -11.18
CA THR A 596 19.40 -5.24 -11.82
C THR A 596 19.42 -4.52 -13.16
N ARG A 597 18.90 -5.18 -14.22
CA ARG A 597 18.71 -4.59 -15.55
C ARG A 597 17.24 -4.38 -15.81
N PHE A 598 16.89 -3.22 -16.33
CA PHE A 598 15.52 -2.89 -16.73
C PHE A 598 15.38 -2.90 -18.25
N ILE A 599 14.30 -3.50 -18.71
CA ILE A 599 13.90 -3.52 -20.12
C ILE A 599 12.39 -3.37 -20.24
N ASN A 600 11.92 -2.79 -21.34
CA ASN A 600 10.53 -2.90 -21.73
C ASN A 600 10.29 -4.23 -22.42
N VAL A 601 9.35 -5.02 -21.91
CA VAL A 601 9.03 -6.36 -22.44
C VAL A 601 7.56 -6.41 -22.84
N GLY A 602 7.26 -6.19 -24.10
CA GLY A 602 5.96 -6.42 -24.70
C GLY A 602 4.75 -5.86 -23.94
N SER A 603 3.64 -6.51 -24.12
CA SER A 603 2.34 -6.12 -23.56
C SER A 603 1.74 -7.21 -22.66
N VAL A 604 0.77 -6.80 -21.85
CA VAL A 604 -0.06 -7.68 -21.00
C VAL A 604 -1.52 -7.38 -21.26
N LYS A 605 -2.34 -8.40 -21.39
CA LYS A 605 -3.79 -8.28 -21.53
C LYS A 605 -4.46 -8.85 -20.29
N SER A 606 -5.34 -8.06 -19.67
CA SER A 606 -6.15 -8.46 -18.52
C SER A 606 -7.62 -8.30 -18.87
N HIS A 607 -8.43 -9.34 -18.70
CA HIS A 607 -9.87 -9.26 -18.83
C HIS A 607 -10.54 -10.14 -17.79
N GLY A 608 -11.73 -9.74 -17.38
CA GLY A 608 -12.43 -10.45 -16.33
C GLY A 608 -13.82 -9.93 -16.03
N ALA A 609 -14.41 -10.51 -15.00
CA ALA A 609 -15.69 -10.11 -14.46
C ALA A 609 -15.67 -10.15 -12.94
N GLU A 610 -16.39 -9.24 -12.33
CA GLU A 610 -16.51 -9.05 -10.89
C GLU A 610 -17.97 -8.93 -10.49
N LEU A 611 -18.33 -9.58 -9.40
CA LEU A 611 -19.67 -9.55 -8.81
C LEU A 611 -19.53 -9.18 -7.34
N THR A 612 -20.30 -8.21 -6.89
CA THR A 612 -20.55 -7.93 -5.46
C THR A 612 -22.04 -8.11 -5.19
N PHE A 613 -22.39 -8.82 -4.13
CA PHE A 613 -23.75 -9.02 -3.70
C PHE A 613 -23.85 -8.90 -2.19
N ILE A 614 -24.73 -8.03 -1.72
CA ILE A 614 -25.01 -7.78 -0.30
C ILE A 614 -26.48 -8.06 -0.04
N LEU A 615 -26.76 -8.87 0.97
CA LEU A 615 -28.10 -9.19 1.42
C LEU A 615 -28.29 -8.82 2.87
N LYS A 616 -29.39 -8.14 3.20
CA LYS A 616 -29.82 -7.76 4.56
C LYS A 616 -31.21 -8.37 4.81
N PRO A 617 -31.31 -9.71 5.08
CA PRO A 617 -32.58 -10.41 5.14
C PRO A 617 -33.44 -9.99 6.32
N ILE A 618 -32.80 -9.69 7.45
CA ILE A 618 -33.42 -9.21 8.70
C ILE A 618 -32.51 -8.15 9.33
N ASP A 619 -33.07 -7.34 10.22
CA ASP A 619 -32.34 -6.30 10.94
C ASP A 619 -31.15 -6.89 11.73
N GLY A 620 -30.00 -6.25 11.63
CA GLY A 620 -28.76 -6.66 12.24
C GLY A 620 -27.99 -7.73 11.45
N LEU A 621 -28.57 -8.43 10.48
CA LEU A 621 -27.89 -9.46 9.68
C LEU A 621 -27.51 -8.93 8.30
N GLN A 622 -26.23 -8.99 7.96
CA GLN A 622 -25.71 -8.71 6.63
C GLN A 622 -24.91 -9.89 6.10
N TRP A 623 -25.14 -10.24 4.85
CA TRP A 623 -24.35 -11.22 4.12
C TRP A 623 -23.75 -10.55 2.88
N TYR A 624 -22.43 -10.30 2.93
CA TYR A 624 -21.62 -9.72 1.86
C TYR A 624 -20.94 -10.83 1.06
N ASN A 625 -20.95 -10.73 -0.26
CA ASN A 625 -20.26 -11.64 -1.17
C ASN A 625 -19.56 -10.87 -2.28
N ALA A 626 -18.35 -11.26 -2.60
CA ALA A 626 -17.56 -10.76 -3.73
C ALA A 626 -16.95 -11.94 -4.48
N LEU A 627 -17.15 -11.98 -5.79
CA LEU A 627 -16.59 -12.98 -6.69
C LEU A 627 -15.83 -12.28 -7.80
N SER A 628 -14.68 -12.81 -8.19
CA SER A 628 -13.94 -12.32 -9.34
C SER A 628 -13.35 -13.46 -10.16
N TRP A 629 -13.45 -13.29 -11.47
CA TRP A 629 -12.70 -14.06 -12.45
C TRP A 629 -11.83 -13.11 -13.25
N ASN A 630 -10.54 -13.43 -13.36
CA ASN A 630 -9.53 -12.62 -14.02
C ASN A 630 -8.62 -13.50 -14.86
N LYS A 631 -8.39 -13.14 -16.12
CA LYS A 631 -7.39 -13.75 -16.97
C LYS A 631 -6.42 -12.66 -17.44
N THR A 632 -5.21 -12.68 -16.89
CA THR A 632 -4.15 -11.75 -17.25
C THR A 632 -2.99 -12.55 -17.83
N THR A 633 -2.61 -12.24 -19.08
CA THR A 633 -1.60 -12.97 -19.86
C THR A 633 -0.54 -12.03 -20.41
N TYR A 634 0.67 -12.52 -20.49
CA TYR A 634 1.71 -11.92 -21.31
C TYR A 634 1.36 -12.16 -22.79
N GLU A 635 1.49 -11.12 -23.61
CA GLU A 635 1.18 -11.23 -25.05
C GLU A 635 2.44 -11.52 -25.88
N ASP A 636 3.61 -11.16 -25.38
CA ASP A 636 4.88 -11.23 -26.10
C ASP A 636 5.93 -11.98 -25.30
N ASP A 637 6.77 -12.77 -26.01
CA ASP A 637 8.00 -13.33 -25.47
C ASP A 637 9.05 -12.22 -25.30
N TYR A 638 10.05 -12.45 -24.45
CA TYR A 638 11.13 -11.48 -24.27
C TYR A 638 12.52 -12.14 -24.32
N LEU A 639 13.54 -11.31 -24.52
CA LEU A 639 14.94 -11.75 -24.55
C LEU A 639 15.58 -11.53 -23.18
N SER A 640 16.27 -12.57 -22.66
CA SER A 640 17.08 -12.47 -21.44
C SER A 640 18.40 -13.22 -21.67
N GLY A 641 19.51 -12.52 -21.49
CA GLY A 641 20.86 -13.11 -21.71
C GLY A 641 21.07 -13.67 -23.12
N GLY A 642 20.38 -13.12 -24.13
CA GLY A 642 20.46 -13.58 -25.51
C GLY A 642 19.56 -14.77 -25.87
N ALA A 643 18.79 -15.30 -24.91
CA ALA A 643 17.85 -16.39 -25.13
C ALA A 643 16.39 -15.88 -25.07
N VAL A 644 15.51 -16.48 -25.88
CA VAL A 644 14.08 -16.21 -25.83
C VAL A 644 13.49 -16.87 -24.58
N VAL A 645 12.78 -16.09 -23.76
CA VAL A 645 11.96 -16.59 -22.65
C VAL A 645 10.52 -16.68 -23.15
N PRO A 646 9.96 -17.91 -23.31
CA PRO A 646 8.65 -18.12 -23.93
C PRO A 646 7.54 -17.87 -22.91
N VAL A 647 7.04 -16.65 -22.86
CA VAL A 647 5.98 -16.23 -21.90
C VAL A 647 4.67 -15.85 -22.59
N ALA A 648 4.65 -15.70 -23.90
CA ALA A 648 3.43 -15.37 -24.64
C ALA A 648 2.30 -16.37 -24.32
N GLY A 649 1.12 -15.84 -23.94
CA GLY A 649 -0.03 -16.63 -23.51
C GLY A 649 0.05 -17.18 -22.07
N LYS A 650 1.16 -17.02 -21.36
CA LYS A 650 1.30 -17.43 -19.95
C LYS A 650 0.56 -16.45 -19.03
N ILE A 651 0.02 -16.99 -17.94
CA ILE A 651 -0.60 -16.17 -16.89
C ILE A 651 0.47 -15.33 -16.19
N THR A 652 0.18 -14.06 -15.95
CA THR A 652 1.10 -13.18 -15.21
C THR A 652 1.37 -13.72 -13.82
N VAL A 653 2.60 -13.51 -13.35
CA VAL A 653 3.01 -13.96 -12.01
C VAL A 653 2.13 -13.32 -10.93
N ASP A 654 1.95 -14.04 -9.83
CA ASP A 654 1.19 -13.65 -8.64
C ASP A 654 -0.25 -13.16 -8.92
N THR A 655 -0.86 -13.63 -10.00
CA THR A 655 -2.21 -13.24 -10.42
C THR A 655 -3.16 -14.42 -10.28
N PRO A 656 -4.00 -14.47 -9.22
CA PRO A 656 -5.02 -15.50 -9.10
C PRO A 656 -6.12 -15.28 -10.12
N GLN A 657 -6.52 -16.35 -10.84
CA GLN A 657 -7.58 -16.27 -11.84
C GLN A 657 -8.99 -16.25 -11.24
N ARG A 658 -9.17 -16.77 -10.04
CA ARG A 658 -10.45 -16.82 -9.35
C ARG A 658 -10.25 -16.44 -7.89
N MET A 659 -11.09 -15.55 -7.42
CA MET A 659 -11.15 -15.17 -6.01
C MET A 659 -12.61 -15.08 -5.57
N ALA A 660 -12.85 -15.35 -4.30
CA ALA A 660 -14.14 -15.19 -3.66
C ALA A 660 -13.96 -14.71 -2.23
N SER A 661 -14.81 -13.81 -1.78
CA SER A 661 -14.94 -13.42 -0.38
C SER A 661 -16.39 -13.49 0.02
N SER A 662 -16.69 -14.10 1.16
CA SER A 662 -18.02 -14.15 1.73
C SER A 662 -17.94 -13.82 3.21
N GLU A 663 -18.76 -12.88 3.67
CA GLU A 663 -18.77 -12.44 5.06
C GLU A 663 -20.19 -12.34 5.56
N ILE A 664 -20.49 -13.03 6.64
CA ILE A 664 -21.74 -12.91 7.40
C ILE A 664 -21.42 -12.09 8.63
N SER A 665 -22.17 -11.02 8.86
CA SER A 665 -22.07 -10.18 10.05
C SER A 665 -23.44 -10.02 10.69
N TRP A 666 -23.45 -10.07 12.03
CA TRP A 666 -24.58 -9.84 12.90
C TRP A 666 -24.27 -8.71 13.85
N ASN A 667 -25.16 -7.74 13.96
CA ASN A 667 -25.03 -6.63 14.93
C ASN A 667 -26.43 -6.27 15.45
N ARG A 668 -26.72 -6.62 16.71
CA ARG A 668 -28.00 -6.32 17.35
C ARG A 668 -27.88 -6.35 18.85
N ASP A 669 -28.56 -5.41 19.53
CA ASP A 669 -28.69 -5.34 20.99
C ASP A 669 -27.34 -5.35 21.72
N GLY A 670 -26.35 -4.62 21.16
CA GLY A 670 -24.98 -4.55 21.68
C GLY A 670 -24.08 -5.76 21.29
N PHE A 671 -24.65 -6.89 20.87
CA PHE A 671 -23.87 -8.02 20.40
C PHE A 671 -23.51 -7.88 18.92
N PHE A 672 -22.28 -8.13 18.58
CA PHE A 672 -21.83 -8.25 17.19
C PHE A 672 -20.98 -9.50 16.97
N ALA A 673 -21.11 -10.09 15.80
CA ALA A 673 -20.31 -11.22 15.37
C ALA A 673 -20.14 -11.19 13.86
N SER A 674 -19.01 -11.67 13.36
CA SER A 674 -18.75 -11.82 11.93
C SER A 674 -17.87 -13.02 11.65
N LEU A 675 -18.12 -13.63 10.48
CA LEU A 675 -17.33 -14.72 9.94
C LEU A 675 -17.06 -14.43 8.48
N ARG A 676 -15.79 -14.39 8.10
CA ARG A 676 -15.34 -14.18 6.73
C ARG A 676 -14.65 -15.43 6.19
N ALA A 677 -14.97 -15.81 4.98
CA ALA A 677 -14.25 -16.78 4.17
C ALA A 677 -13.64 -16.08 2.96
N LYS A 678 -12.35 -16.29 2.70
CA LYS A 678 -11.63 -15.79 1.53
C LYS A 678 -11.00 -16.94 0.78
N TYR A 679 -11.35 -17.09 -0.50
CA TYR A 679 -10.70 -18.00 -1.44
C TYR A 679 -9.80 -17.20 -2.38
N THR A 680 -8.53 -17.60 -2.48
CA THR A 680 -7.56 -17.13 -3.45
C THR A 680 -7.10 -18.31 -4.30
N GLY A 681 -7.27 -18.23 -5.60
CA GLY A 681 -6.91 -19.30 -6.54
C GLY A 681 -5.41 -19.52 -6.65
N LYS A 682 -5.02 -20.53 -7.43
CA LYS A 682 -3.63 -20.85 -7.75
C LYS A 682 -2.89 -19.62 -8.32
N ARG A 683 -1.62 -19.41 -7.91
CA ARG A 683 -0.75 -18.33 -8.38
C ARG A 683 0.57 -18.89 -8.87
N TYR A 684 1.09 -18.34 -9.98
CA TYR A 684 2.42 -18.66 -10.50
C TYR A 684 3.45 -17.68 -9.95
N TYR A 685 4.69 -18.16 -9.71
CA TYR A 685 5.82 -17.29 -9.31
C TYR A 685 6.99 -17.31 -10.31
N THR A 686 6.78 -17.97 -11.45
CA THR A 686 7.70 -17.94 -12.59
C THR A 686 6.99 -17.44 -13.84
N TYR A 687 7.70 -16.70 -14.68
CA TYR A 687 7.11 -16.12 -15.90
C TYR A 687 6.67 -17.17 -16.91
N THR A 688 7.37 -18.32 -17.01
CA THR A 688 6.97 -19.45 -17.88
C THR A 688 5.87 -20.33 -17.29
N ASN A 689 5.39 -20.03 -16.09
CA ASN A 689 4.38 -20.79 -15.34
C ASN A 689 4.77 -22.23 -15.00
N ASP A 690 6.07 -22.57 -14.97
CA ASP A 690 6.56 -23.89 -14.56
C ASP A 690 6.43 -24.10 -13.03
N GLN A 691 6.33 -23.03 -12.26
CA GLN A 691 6.12 -23.11 -10.81
C GLN A 691 4.93 -22.30 -10.32
N SER A 692 4.22 -22.85 -9.33
CA SER A 692 3.02 -22.22 -8.76
C SER A 692 2.82 -22.63 -7.30
N VAL A 693 1.99 -21.89 -6.57
CA VAL A 693 1.43 -22.28 -5.28
C VAL A 693 -0.05 -22.60 -5.42
N PRO A 694 -0.58 -23.56 -4.65
CA PRO A 694 -1.99 -23.95 -4.73
C PRO A 694 -2.91 -22.82 -4.26
N GLY A 695 -4.17 -22.88 -4.67
CA GLY A 695 -5.23 -22.03 -4.12
C GLY A 695 -5.52 -22.38 -2.66
N VAL A 696 -6.01 -21.40 -1.92
CA VAL A 696 -6.31 -21.52 -0.50
C VAL A 696 -7.63 -20.86 -0.15
N THR A 697 -8.34 -21.43 0.85
CA THR A 697 -9.46 -20.79 1.54
C THR A 697 -9.04 -20.55 2.98
N THR A 698 -9.17 -19.33 3.45
CA THR A 698 -8.93 -18.91 4.84
C THR A 698 -10.25 -18.44 5.47
N PHE A 699 -10.32 -18.51 6.79
CA PHE A 699 -11.45 -18.03 7.57
C PHE A 699 -10.96 -17.10 8.66
N ASP A 700 -11.63 -15.95 8.83
CA ASP A 700 -11.43 -15.01 9.93
C ASP A 700 -12.76 -14.84 10.66
N ALA A 701 -12.72 -14.69 11.98
CA ALA A 701 -13.91 -14.48 12.80
C ALA A 701 -13.68 -13.36 13.82
N GLY A 702 -14.74 -12.62 14.11
CA GLY A 702 -14.77 -11.62 15.18
C GLY A 702 -16.11 -11.69 15.91
N ALA A 703 -16.09 -11.48 17.23
CA ALA A 703 -17.30 -11.34 18.04
C ALA A 703 -17.05 -10.42 19.21
N GLY A 704 -18.08 -9.75 19.71
CA GLY A 704 -17.94 -8.90 20.86
C GLY A 704 -19.28 -8.35 21.35
N TYR A 705 -19.20 -7.53 22.39
CA TYR A 705 -20.36 -6.93 23.03
C TYR A 705 -20.08 -5.48 23.41
N ASP A 706 -21.01 -4.61 23.05
CA ASP A 706 -21.09 -3.21 23.46
C ASP A 706 -21.98 -3.11 24.69
N PHE A 707 -21.39 -2.80 25.85
CA PHE A 707 -22.11 -2.73 27.13
C PHE A 707 -22.95 -1.44 27.29
N GLY A 708 -22.75 -0.48 26.37
CA GLY A 708 -23.41 0.83 26.49
C GLY A 708 -22.85 1.70 27.62
N PRO A 709 -23.57 2.77 27.98
CA PRO A 709 -23.12 3.69 29.02
C PRO A 709 -23.07 3.04 30.42
N GLY A 710 -21.99 3.30 31.16
CA GLY A 710 -21.82 2.82 32.53
C GLY A 710 -20.47 3.22 33.12
N LEU A 711 -20.35 3.25 34.45
CA LEU A 711 -19.11 3.58 35.18
C LEU A 711 -18.51 4.96 34.80
N GLY A 712 -19.34 5.92 34.37
CA GLY A 712 -18.88 7.23 33.89
C GLY A 712 -18.32 7.21 32.46
N LEU A 713 -18.45 6.10 31.76
CA LEU A 713 -18.05 5.93 30.35
C LEU A 713 -19.27 5.96 29.44
N ARG A 714 -19.11 6.42 28.21
CA ARG A 714 -20.17 6.42 27.20
C ARG A 714 -20.42 5.02 26.62
N ASN A 715 -19.36 4.25 26.48
CA ASN A 715 -19.43 2.85 26.03
C ASN A 715 -18.22 2.07 26.52
N VAL A 716 -18.42 0.78 26.76
CA VAL A 716 -17.35 -0.21 26.93
C VAL A 716 -17.60 -1.34 25.95
N ARG A 717 -16.62 -1.65 25.14
CA ARG A 717 -16.67 -2.74 24.17
C ARG A 717 -15.62 -3.80 24.51
N VAL A 718 -16.03 -5.06 24.49
CA VAL A 718 -15.11 -6.20 24.56
C VAL A 718 -15.25 -6.99 23.27
N SER A 719 -14.14 -7.33 22.62
CA SER A 719 -14.12 -8.12 21.39
C SER A 719 -13.03 -9.18 21.37
N LEU A 720 -13.32 -10.26 20.66
CA LEU A 720 -12.43 -11.34 20.34
C LEU A 720 -12.31 -11.45 18.82
N ASN A 721 -11.09 -11.57 18.31
CA ASN A 721 -10.83 -11.78 16.89
C ASN A 721 -9.94 -13.00 16.69
N ALA A 722 -10.22 -13.80 15.67
CA ALA A 722 -9.42 -14.93 15.25
C ALA A 722 -9.09 -14.78 13.76
N THR A 723 -7.81 -14.74 13.42
CA THR A 723 -7.34 -14.74 12.03
C THR A 723 -6.88 -16.15 11.66
N ASN A 724 -7.08 -16.54 10.38
CA ASN A 724 -6.76 -17.89 9.90
C ASN A 724 -7.34 -18.99 10.84
N LEU A 725 -8.63 -18.90 11.14
CA LEU A 725 -9.35 -19.71 12.15
C LEU A 725 -9.09 -21.22 11.99
N THR A 726 -8.97 -21.72 10.77
CA THR A 726 -8.71 -23.12 10.45
C THR A 726 -7.24 -23.51 10.50
N ASN A 727 -6.36 -22.59 10.91
CA ASN A 727 -4.90 -22.79 10.98
C ASN A 727 -4.32 -23.32 9.66
N LYS A 728 -4.76 -22.76 8.52
CA LYS A 728 -4.33 -23.19 7.20
C LYS A 728 -2.91 -22.72 6.92
N ARG A 729 -2.06 -23.64 6.44
CA ARG A 729 -0.69 -23.34 6.00
C ARG A 729 -0.70 -23.07 4.50
N TYR A 730 -0.16 -21.92 4.08
CA TYR A 730 -0.14 -21.50 2.67
C TYR A 730 0.94 -20.46 2.39
N ALA A 731 1.16 -20.15 1.11
CA ALA A 731 2.02 -19.03 0.72
C ALA A 731 1.29 -17.71 1.02
N GLY A 732 1.68 -17.03 2.08
CA GLY A 732 1.11 -15.75 2.51
C GLY A 732 1.41 -14.62 1.53
N GLN A 733 2.63 -14.63 0.94
CA GLN A 733 3.05 -13.69 -0.10
C GLN A 733 3.96 -14.39 -1.10
N LEU A 734 3.95 -13.91 -2.35
CA LEU A 734 4.93 -14.28 -3.37
C LEU A 734 5.81 -13.09 -3.73
N SER A 735 7.09 -13.36 -3.98
CA SER A 735 8.06 -12.36 -4.41
C SER A 735 9.22 -13.01 -5.18
N SER A 736 10.23 -12.23 -5.58
CA SER A 736 11.44 -12.73 -6.23
C SER A 736 11.17 -13.56 -7.48
N PHE A 737 10.31 -13.09 -8.38
CA PHE A 737 9.92 -13.78 -9.60
C PHE A 737 11.12 -14.04 -10.54
N ALA A 738 11.08 -15.16 -11.23
CA ALA A 738 12.14 -15.58 -12.17
C ALA A 738 11.54 -16.04 -13.51
N PRO A 739 12.33 -16.07 -14.59
CA PRO A 739 11.89 -16.66 -15.85
C PRO A 739 11.37 -18.07 -15.69
N THR A 740 12.13 -18.94 -15.01
CA THR A 740 11.81 -20.36 -14.78
C THR A 740 12.47 -20.83 -13.48
N ASP A 741 11.96 -21.90 -12.88
CA ASP A 741 12.53 -22.53 -11.67
C ASP A 741 12.26 -24.04 -11.66
N PRO A 742 12.83 -24.82 -12.61
CA PRO A 742 12.48 -26.22 -12.78
C PRO A 742 12.78 -27.11 -11.57
N LYS A 743 13.67 -26.67 -10.67
CA LYS A 743 14.02 -27.40 -9.43
C LYS A 743 13.28 -26.91 -8.19
N GLY A 744 12.53 -25.82 -8.28
CA GLY A 744 11.84 -25.22 -7.13
C GLY A 744 12.79 -24.62 -6.08
N THR A 745 13.97 -24.19 -6.49
CA THR A 745 15.01 -23.63 -5.60
C THR A 745 14.92 -22.12 -5.43
N ARG A 746 14.02 -21.44 -6.15
CA ARG A 746 13.86 -19.98 -6.04
C ARG A 746 13.20 -19.61 -4.72
N TYR A 747 13.80 -18.66 -3.99
CA TYR A 747 13.28 -18.08 -2.76
C TYR A 747 12.18 -17.08 -3.09
N ALA A 748 10.97 -17.59 -3.30
CA ALA A 748 9.82 -16.82 -3.79
C ALA A 748 8.61 -16.83 -2.84
N ILE A 749 8.65 -17.64 -1.80
CA ILE A 749 7.49 -17.92 -0.94
C ILE A 749 7.74 -17.36 0.46
N HIS A 750 6.82 -16.54 0.95
CA HIS A 750 6.71 -16.24 2.35
C HIS A 750 5.55 -17.06 2.96
N ALA A 751 5.80 -17.72 4.07
CA ALA A 751 4.77 -18.48 4.77
C ALA A 751 3.69 -17.55 5.36
N SER A 752 2.45 -18.01 5.40
CA SER A 752 1.35 -17.33 6.07
C SER A 752 1.48 -17.42 7.58
N ALA A 753 0.94 -16.42 8.30
CA ALA A 753 0.75 -16.53 9.74
C ALA A 753 -0.17 -17.74 10.06
N PRO A 754 0.11 -18.47 11.16
CA PRO A 754 -0.80 -19.46 11.72
C PRO A 754 -2.09 -18.80 12.22
N ARG A 755 -3.03 -19.59 12.75
CA ARG A 755 -4.15 -19.03 13.51
C ARG A 755 -3.62 -18.17 14.65
N GLN A 756 -4.20 -16.98 14.79
CA GLN A 756 -3.88 -16.05 15.87
C GLN A 756 -5.17 -15.53 16.50
N LEU A 757 -5.17 -15.40 17.82
CA LEU A 757 -6.29 -14.94 18.63
C LEU A 757 -5.93 -13.61 19.28
N PHE A 758 -6.90 -12.72 19.34
CA PHE A 758 -6.77 -11.38 19.93
C PHE A 758 -7.98 -11.04 20.77
N MET A 759 -7.75 -10.40 21.91
CA MET A 759 -8.80 -9.83 22.75
C MET A 759 -8.57 -8.33 22.87
N THR A 760 -9.63 -7.55 22.69
CA THR A 760 -9.61 -6.10 22.85
C THR A 760 -10.65 -5.65 23.85
N VAL A 761 -10.24 -4.75 24.74
CA VAL A 761 -11.13 -3.95 25.57
C VAL A 761 -10.99 -2.51 25.11
N ALA A 762 -12.10 -1.87 24.76
CA ALA A 762 -12.15 -0.48 24.35
C ALA A 762 -13.19 0.28 25.19
N ALA A 763 -12.90 1.53 25.46
CA ALA A 763 -13.79 2.43 26.20
C ALA A 763 -13.93 3.77 25.47
N GLU A 764 -15.13 4.34 25.51
CA GLU A 764 -15.43 5.72 25.08
C GLU A 764 -15.86 6.54 26.29
N PHE A 765 -15.32 7.74 26.46
CA PHE A 765 -15.53 8.61 27.61
C PHE A 765 -15.85 10.07 27.24
#